data_cf2a2e7b86655e0902de29abae608d91
#
_entry.id   cf2a2e7b86655e0902de29abae608d91
#
_cell.length_a   1.000
_cell.length_b   1.000
_cell.length_c   1.000
_cell.angle_alpha   90.00
_cell.angle_beta   90.00
_cell.angle_gamma   90.00
#
_symmetry.space_group_name_H-M   'P 1'
#
loop_
_entity.id
_entity.type
_entity.pdbx_description
1 polymer ?
#
loop_
_entity_poly.entity_id
_entity_poly.type
_entity_poly.pdbx_seq_one_letter_code
_entity_poly.pdbx_strand_id
1 'polypeptide(L)'
;MKDNKSASLFQKEQVIESLKQSFVKLNPRMMIKNPIMFTVEVATAVMFFVTLYSIVNASQGSFGYNIAVFVILFVTLLFANFAEAIAEARGKAQADSLRKTREETPAKKVEGNKIITVSSSQLKKGDVFVCEAGDVIPSDGEIIEGLASIDESAITGESAPVIREAGGDKSSVTGGTKVLSDRIKVMVTTQPGESFLDKMIALVEGASRQKTPNEIALTILLAGFTLVFVIVCVTLKPFADYSNTVITIASLISLFVCLIPTTIGGLLSAIGIAGMDRALRANVITKSGKAVETAGDIDTLLLDKTGTITIGNRKATHFHTAPGVDLHRFVENCLLSSLSDETPEGKSIVELGRESGIRMRNLNTAGARMIKFTAETKCSGVDLADGTQIRKGAFDAIRKMVESAGNKFPKEVEEIISTISSNGGTPLVVCVNRKVVGVIELQDIIKPGIQERFERLRKMGVKTVMVTGDNPLTAKYIAEKAGVDDFIAEARPEDKMEYIKKEQQAGKLVAMMGAGTNDAPALAQANVGVAMNSGTQAAKEAGNMVDLDNDPTKLIEIVEIGKQLLMTRGTLTTFSIANDVAKYFAIVPALFMVAIPELAALNIMNLHSPESAILSAVIFNAIIIPILIPLALRGVQYKPIGASALLRRNLLIYGVGGVIVPFVGIKLIDLLVGLFF
;
A
#
# COMPACT_ATOMS: atom_id res chain seq x y z
N MET A 1 -4.80 -21.16 -9.08
CA MET A 1 -4.83 -21.18 -7.61
C MET A 1 -3.75 -22.16 -7.15
N LYS A 2 -2.54 -21.68 -6.86
CA LYS A 2 -1.51 -22.45 -6.17
C LYS A 2 -1.60 -22.05 -4.70
N ASP A 3 -1.70 -23.05 -3.83
CA ASP A 3 -1.68 -22.92 -2.39
C ASP A 3 -0.51 -22.03 -1.95
N ASN A 4 -0.80 -20.76 -1.63
CA ASN A 4 0.07 -19.95 -0.82
C ASN A 4 0.06 -20.62 0.57
N LYS A 5 1.05 -21.47 0.85
CA LYS A 5 1.34 -21.90 2.22
C LYS A 5 1.38 -20.64 3.05
N SER A 6 0.40 -20.45 3.92
CA SER A 6 0.35 -19.37 4.88
C SER A 6 1.69 -19.34 5.60
N ALA A 7 2.53 -18.37 5.27
CA ALA A 7 3.82 -18.21 5.94
C ALA A 7 3.52 -18.16 7.44
N SER A 8 4.13 -19.08 8.19
CA SER A 8 3.95 -19.18 9.64
C SER A 8 4.16 -17.78 10.24
N LEU A 9 3.22 -17.32 11.10
CA LEU A 9 3.31 -16.03 11.78
C LEU A 9 4.61 -15.88 12.56
N PHE A 10 5.18 -16.99 13.00
CA PHE A 10 6.38 -17.08 13.80
C PHE A 10 7.38 -18.01 13.13
N GLN A 11 8.33 -17.44 12.39
CA GLN A 11 9.49 -18.17 11.90
C GLN A 11 10.55 -18.21 13.01
N LYS A 12 11.20 -19.35 13.20
CA LYS A 12 12.15 -19.59 14.30
C LYS A 12 13.25 -18.52 14.37
N GLU A 13 13.81 -18.13 13.24
CA GLU A 13 14.88 -17.14 13.17
C GLU A 13 14.39 -15.74 13.60
N GLN A 14 13.19 -15.35 13.12
CA GLN A 14 12.56 -14.07 13.50
C GLN A 14 12.23 -14.03 14.98
N VAL A 15 11.76 -15.13 15.56
CA VAL A 15 11.48 -15.21 17.00
C VAL A 15 12.74 -15.05 17.83
N ILE A 16 13.84 -15.73 17.48
CA ILE A 16 15.12 -15.64 18.20
C ILE A 16 15.68 -14.21 18.12
N GLU A 17 15.66 -13.60 16.94
CA GLU A 17 16.13 -12.23 16.76
C GLU A 17 15.25 -11.24 17.54
N SER A 18 13.93 -11.40 17.51
CA SER A 18 12.99 -10.56 18.26
C SER A 18 13.16 -10.69 19.77
N LEU A 19 13.49 -11.87 20.28
CA LEU A 19 13.83 -12.08 21.67
C LEU A 19 15.09 -11.30 22.07
N LYS A 20 16.14 -11.31 21.24
CA LYS A 20 17.34 -10.50 21.49
C LYS A 20 17.02 -9.01 21.48
N GLN A 21 16.26 -8.56 20.48
CA GLN A 21 15.87 -7.16 20.32
C GLN A 21 14.97 -6.67 21.48
N SER A 22 14.17 -7.54 22.09
CA SER A 22 13.35 -7.17 23.25
C SER A 22 14.18 -6.72 24.45
N PHE A 23 15.39 -7.28 24.63
CA PHE A 23 16.34 -6.82 25.65
C PHE A 23 17.03 -5.50 25.25
N VAL A 24 17.41 -5.34 23.99
CA VAL A 24 18.01 -4.09 23.48
C VAL A 24 17.06 -2.92 23.64
N LYS A 25 15.77 -3.14 23.43
CA LYS A 25 14.71 -2.14 23.56
C LYS A 25 14.41 -1.71 25.00
N LEU A 26 14.97 -2.38 26.02
CA LEU A 26 14.95 -1.90 27.41
C LEU A 26 15.81 -0.65 27.63
N ASN A 27 16.44 -0.10 26.62
CA ASN A 27 17.16 1.17 26.73
C ASN A 27 16.17 2.32 26.98
N PRO A 28 16.28 3.08 28.11
CA PRO A 28 15.34 4.16 28.45
C PRO A 28 15.18 5.23 27.37
N ARG A 29 16.24 5.50 26.56
CA ARG A 29 16.17 6.42 25.43
C ARG A 29 15.24 5.94 24.32
N MET A 30 15.07 4.65 24.19
CA MET A 30 14.12 4.05 23.24
C MET A 30 12.72 4.00 23.85
N MET A 31 12.61 3.58 25.12
CA MET A 31 11.34 3.42 25.83
C MET A 31 10.58 4.72 26.02
N ILE A 32 11.25 5.87 26.19
CA ILE A 32 10.62 7.19 26.36
C ILE A 32 9.70 7.59 25.18
N LYS A 33 9.89 6.98 24.02
CA LYS A 33 9.00 7.17 22.87
C LYS A 33 7.59 6.58 23.08
N ASN A 34 7.47 5.65 24.04
CA ASN A 34 6.21 5.05 24.48
C ASN A 34 6.02 5.37 25.98
N PRO A 35 5.32 6.45 26.34
CA PRO A 35 5.26 6.95 27.71
C PRO A 35 4.66 5.93 28.69
N ILE A 36 3.74 5.07 28.23
CA ILE A 36 3.13 4.03 29.07
C ILE A 36 4.18 2.98 29.46
N MET A 37 4.85 2.42 28.48
CA MET A 37 5.85 1.38 28.73
C MET A 37 7.08 1.94 29.46
N PHE A 38 7.42 3.21 29.24
CA PHE A 38 8.46 3.88 29.99
C PHE A 38 8.12 4.00 31.50
N THR A 39 6.85 4.31 31.83
CA THR A 39 6.43 4.35 33.24
C THR A 39 6.42 2.96 33.87
N VAL A 40 6.11 1.90 33.14
CA VAL A 40 6.27 0.50 33.59
C VAL A 40 7.75 0.17 33.83
N GLU A 41 8.65 0.63 32.97
CA GLU A 41 10.10 0.45 33.13
C GLU A 41 10.59 1.13 34.42
N VAL A 42 10.19 2.37 34.66
CA VAL A 42 10.51 3.09 35.93
C VAL A 42 9.94 2.35 37.11
N ALA A 43 8.68 1.89 37.05
CA ALA A 43 8.05 1.11 38.13
C ALA A 43 8.82 -0.20 38.38
N THR A 44 9.28 -0.87 37.33
CA THR A 44 10.11 -2.09 37.46
C THR A 44 11.46 -1.80 38.10
N ALA A 45 12.10 -0.68 37.76
CA ALA A 45 13.34 -0.26 38.38
C ALA A 45 13.15 0.05 39.89
N VAL A 46 12.05 0.73 40.24
CA VAL A 46 11.70 0.96 41.67
C VAL A 46 11.48 -0.36 42.38
N MET A 47 10.76 -1.33 41.77
CA MET A 47 10.55 -2.65 42.36
C MET A 47 11.85 -3.42 42.59
N PHE A 48 12.84 -3.27 41.69
CA PHE A 48 14.18 -3.84 41.92
C PHE A 48 14.79 -3.34 43.23
N PHE A 49 14.79 -2.03 43.47
CA PHE A 49 15.32 -1.46 44.68
C PHE A 49 14.49 -1.83 45.93
N VAL A 50 13.15 -1.88 45.80
CA VAL A 50 12.26 -2.33 46.90
C VAL A 50 12.55 -3.79 47.24
N THR A 51 12.78 -4.65 46.27
CA THR A 51 13.12 -6.07 46.45
C THR A 51 14.46 -6.21 47.19
N LEU A 52 15.48 -5.43 46.83
CA LEU A 52 16.77 -5.42 47.52
C LEU A 52 16.62 -4.92 48.96
N TYR A 53 15.82 -3.86 49.18
CA TYR A 53 15.56 -3.32 50.52
C TYR A 53 14.82 -4.33 51.42
N SER A 54 13.92 -5.14 50.85
CA SER A 54 13.17 -6.15 51.59
C SER A 54 14.02 -7.32 52.14
N ILE A 55 15.26 -7.47 51.63
CA ILE A 55 16.24 -8.44 52.21
C ILE A 55 16.62 -8.05 53.62
N VAL A 56 16.76 -6.75 53.87
CA VAL A 56 17.22 -6.21 55.15
C VAL A 56 16.05 -5.79 56.06
N ASN A 57 14.92 -5.41 55.46
CA ASN A 57 13.78 -4.84 56.19
C ASN A 57 12.45 -5.38 55.67
N ALA A 58 11.79 -6.20 56.47
CA ALA A 58 10.50 -6.83 56.10
C ALA A 58 9.30 -5.87 56.11
N SER A 59 9.46 -4.58 56.43
CA SER A 59 8.36 -3.60 56.49
C SER A 59 7.67 -3.35 55.16
N GLN A 60 8.31 -3.72 54.02
CA GLN A 60 7.77 -3.57 52.68
C GLN A 60 7.26 -4.89 52.07
N GLY A 61 6.86 -5.84 52.91
CA GLY A 61 6.39 -7.16 52.48
C GLY A 61 7.50 -8.22 52.42
N SER A 62 7.10 -9.46 52.08
CA SER A 62 8.07 -10.57 51.99
C SER A 62 8.96 -10.41 50.74
N PHE A 63 10.23 -10.83 50.87
CA PHE A 63 11.17 -10.86 49.74
C PHE A 63 10.62 -11.69 48.56
N GLY A 64 10.01 -12.85 48.86
CA GLY A 64 9.43 -13.74 47.82
C GLY A 64 8.32 -13.07 47.02
N TYR A 65 7.45 -12.29 47.68
CA TYR A 65 6.39 -11.53 46.99
C TYR A 65 6.97 -10.41 46.11
N ASN A 66 7.90 -9.62 46.65
CA ASN A 66 8.50 -8.49 45.96
C ASN A 66 9.28 -8.93 44.70
N ILE A 67 10.06 -10.02 44.82
CA ILE A 67 10.79 -10.57 43.65
C ILE A 67 9.83 -11.13 42.61
N ALA A 68 8.71 -11.76 43.02
CA ALA A 68 7.69 -12.23 42.07
C ALA A 68 7.08 -11.06 41.28
N VAL A 69 6.70 -9.96 41.97
CA VAL A 69 6.18 -8.76 41.30
C VAL A 69 7.23 -8.16 40.36
N PHE A 70 8.49 -8.02 40.79
CA PHE A 70 9.57 -7.53 39.95
C PHE A 70 9.75 -8.36 38.68
N VAL A 71 9.84 -9.68 38.81
CA VAL A 71 10.04 -10.59 37.67
C VAL A 71 8.86 -10.50 36.70
N ILE A 72 7.62 -10.43 37.18
CA ILE A 72 6.44 -10.35 36.32
C ILE A 72 6.43 -9.01 35.56
N LEU A 73 6.75 -7.89 36.23
CA LEU A 73 6.84 -6.59 35.55
C LEU A 73 7.95 -6.57 34.51
N PHE A 74 9.09 -7.16 34.80
CA PHE A 74 10.20 -7.29 33.87
C PHE A 74 9.81 -8.12 32.64
N VAL A 75 9.15 -9.26 32.86
CA VAL A 75 8.61 -10.11 31.77
C VAL A 75 7.55 -9.37 30.96
N THR A 76 6.70 -8.55 31.60
CA THR A 76 5.70 -7.72 30.91
C THR A 76 6.37 -6.75 29.93
N LEU A 77 7.46 -6.08 30.34
CA LEU A 77 8.26 -5.21 29.47
C LEU A 77 8.86 -5.99 28.29
N LEU A 78 9.41 -7.17 28.57
CA LEU A 78 9.97 -8.02 27.51
C LEU A 78 8.90 -8.45 26.50
N PHE A 79 7.69 -8.79 26.95
CA PHE A 79 6.60 -9.17 26.05
C PHE A 79 6.11 -7.99 25.19
N ALA A 80 6.03 -6.79 25.75
CA ALA A 80 5.68 -5.59 25.00
C ALA A 80 6.74 -5.27 23.93
N ASN A 81 8.01 -5.29 24.32
CA ASN A 81 9.15 -5.08 23.41
C ASN A 81 9.23 -6.17 22.34
N PHE A 82 8.94 -7.43 22.71
CA PHE A 82 8.88 -8.55 21.76
C PHE A 82 7.78 -8.35 20.72
N ALA A 83 6.60 -7.85 21.12
CA ALA A 83 5.51 -7.57 20.19
C ALA A 83 5.91 -6.57 19.09
N GLU A 84 6.64 -5.53 19.45
CA GLU A 84 7.19 -4.56 18.51
C GLU A 84 8.32 -5.15 17.68
N ALA A 85 9.26 -5.85 18.31
CA ALA A 85 10.42 -6.45 17.63
C ALA A 85 10.03 -7.52 16.61
N ILE A 86 9.03 -8.36 16.89
CA ILE A 86 8.56 -9.38 15.92
C ILE A 86 7.87 -8.73 14.72
N ALA A 87 7.14 -7.63 14.91
CA ALA A 87 6.57 -6.87 13.81
C ALA A 87 7.67 -6.26 12.93
N GLU A 88 8.72 -5.66 13.53
CA GLU A 88 9.88 -5.12 12.81
C GLU A 88 10.69 -6.20 12.08
N ALA A 89 10.93 -7.35 12.72
CA ALA A 89 11.67 -8.47 12.12
C ALA A 89 10.97 -9.01 10.86
N ARG A 90 9.65 -9.04 10.84
CA ARG A 90 8.87 -9.43 9.66
C ARG A 90 9.04 -8.44 8.50
N GLY A 91 9.00 -7.15 8.79
CA GLY A 91 9.28 -6.11 7.78
C GLY A 91 10.71 -6.23 7.25
N LYS A 92 11.71 -6.40 8.13
CA LYS A 92 13.12 -6.52 7.77
C LYS A 92 13.41 -7.75 6.90
N ALA A 93 12.80 -8.90 7.18
CA ALA A 93 12.97 -10.11 6.37
C ALA A 93 12.51 -9.91 4.93
N GLN A 94 11.52 -9.04 4.70
CA GLN A 94 11.05 -8.70 3.37
C GLN A 94 12.01 -7.72 2.67
N ALA A 95 12.62 -6.78 3.40
CA ALA A 95 13.70 -5.92 2.90
C ALA A 95 14.93 -6.74 2.48
N ASP A 96 15.32 -7.74 3.28
CA ASP A 96 16.44 -8.64 2.94
C ASP A 96 16.16 -9.48 1.69
N SER A 97 14.92 -9.87 1.46
CA SER A 97 14.52 -10.53 0.21
C SER A 97 14.72 -9.61 -1.00
N LEU A 98 14.39 -8.32 -0.87
CA LEU A 98 14.62 -7.33 -1.91
C LEU A 98 16.11 -7.02 -2.12
N ARG A 99 16.92 -7.03 -1.05
CA ARG A 99 18.39 -6.85 -1.16
C ARG A 99 19.06 -7.97 -1.95
N LYS A 100 18.60 -9.21 -1.81
CA LYS A 100 19.15 -10.35 -2.56
C LYS A 100 18.96 -10.24 -4.06
N THR A 101 18.03 -9.42 -4.53
CA THR A 101 17.85 -9.12 -5.96
C THR A 101 18.80 -8.04 -6.47
N ARG A 102 19.56 -7.38 -5.58
CA ARG A 102 20.55 -6.34 -5.91
C ARG A 102 21.92 -6.98 -6.15
N GLU A 103 22.14 -7.52 -7.34
CA GLU A 103 23.48 -7.92 -7.78
C GLU A 103 24.14 -6.78 -8.56
N GLU A 104 25.48 -6.65 -8.48
CA GLU A 104 26.23 -5.76 -9.36
C GLU A 104 26.08 -6.24 -10.80
N THR A 105 25.35 -5.48 -11.60
CA THR A 105 25.02 -5.82 -12.98
C THR A 105 25.92 -5.05 -13.93
N PRO A 106 26.47 -5.68 -14.99
CA PRO A 106 27.20 -4.95 -16.02
C PRO A 106 26.26 -4.02 -16.79
N ALA A 107 26.66 -2.77 -16.97
CA ALA A 107 25.92 -1.73 -17.66
C ALA A 107 26.60 -1.35 -18.97
N LYS A 108 25.88 -1.36 -20.08
CA LYS A 108 26.33 -0.91 -21.40
C LYS A 108 26.12 0.61 -21.50
N LYS A 109 27.04 1.40 -20.91
CA LYS A 109 26.97 2.88 -20.89
C LYS A 109 27.30 3.45 -22.27
N VAL A 110 26.54 4.46 -22.69
CA VAL A 110 26.77 5.20 -23.94
C VAL A 110 27.63 6.43 -23.66
N GLU A 111 28.83 6.48 -24.24
CA GLU A 111 29.70 7.67 -24.23
C GLU A 111 29.93 8.16 -25.67
N GLY A 112 29.24 9.23 -26.05
CA GLY A 112 29.22 9.70 -27.43
C GLY A 112 28.69 8.62 -28.39
N ASN A 113 29.57 8.14 -29.32
CA ASN A 113 29.22 7.08 -30.28
C ASN A 113 29.72 5.68 -29.87
N LYS A 114 30.26 5.53 -28.66
CA LYS A 114 30.80 4.24 -28.18
C LYS A 114 29.95 3.70 -27.02
N ILE A 115 29.83 2.39 -26.95
CA ILE A 115 29.24 1.70 -25.81
C ILE A 115 30.38 1.08 -25.02
N ILE A 116 30.48 1.43 -23.75
CA ILE A 116 31.47 0.88 -22.80
C ILE A 116 30.72 0.08 -21.72
N THR A 117 31.32 -1.02 -21.30
CA THR A 117 30.75 -1.83 -20.19
C THR A 117 31.35 -1.34 -18.88
N VAL A 118 30.50 -0.91 -17.97
CA VAL A 118 30.85 -0.46 -16.62
C VAL A 118 30.04 -1.22 -15.58
N SER A 119 30.42 -1.17 -14.30
CA SER A 119 29.55 -1.68 -13.22
C SER A 119 28.34 -0.76 -13.01
N SER A 120 27.18 -1.33 -12.64
CA SER A 120 25.98 -0.57 -12.28
C SER A 120 26.25 0.49 -11.19
N SER A 121 27.17 0.21 -10.27
CA SER A 121 27.59 1.13 -9.20
C SER A 121 28.32 2.40 -9.71
N GLN A 122 28.81 2.40 -10.95
CA GLN A 122 29.50 3.54 -11.56
C GLN A 122 28.57 4.46 -12.35
N LEU A 123 27.31 4.04 -12.58
CA LEU A 123 26.33 4.87 -13.28
C LEU A 123 25.89 6.04 -12.39
N LYS A 124 25.82 7.23 -12.99
CA LYS A 124 25.39 8.47 -12.34
C LYS A 124 24.12 8.99 -12.98
N LYS A 125 23.35 9.77 -12.25
CA LYS A 125 22.17 10.46 -12.77
C LYS A 125 22.52 11.26 -14.02
N GLY A 126 21.75 11.03 -15.10
CA GLY A 126 21.97 11.63 -16.42
C GLY A 126 22.81 10.78 -17.39
N ASP A 127 23.48 9.72 -16.92
CA ASP A 127 24.13 8.76 -17.80
C ASP A 127 23.08 8.00 -18.63
N VAL A 128 23.48 7.58 -19.83
CA VAL A 128 22.61 6.78 -20.72
C VAL A 128 23.22 5.40 -20.88
N PHE A 129 22.38 4.36 -20.75
CA PHE A 129 22.77 2.99 -21.02
C PHE A 129 21.80 2.30 -21.98
N VAL A 130 22.25 1.21 -22.57
CA VAL A 130 21.45 0.37 -23.50
C VAL A 130 21.23 -0.98 -22.87
N CYS A 131 19.98 -1.48 -22.96
CA CYS A 131 19.63 -2.86 -22.67
C CYS A 131 18.96 -3.53 -23.88
N GLU A 132 19.29 -4.79 -24.07
CA GLU A 132 18.75 -5.67 -25.12
C GLU A 132 18.10 -6.90 -24.48
N ALA A 133 17.36 -7.66 -25.28
CA ALA A 133 16.72 -8.88 -24.82
C ALA A 133 17.71 -9.81 -24.10
N GLY A 134 17.43 -10.18 -22.86
CA GLY A 134 18.28 -11.00 -21.99
C GLY A 134 19.09 -10.21 -20.97
N ASP A 135 19.27 -8.90 -21.15
CA ASP A 135 19.99 -8.05 -20.21
C ASP A 135 19.16 -7.78 -18.94
N VAL A 136 19.85 -7.65 -17.81
CA VAL A 136 19.28 -7.11 -16.57
C VAL A 136 19.49 -5.60 -16.56
N ILE A 137 18.45 -4.85 -16.22
CA ILE A 137 18.50 -3.38 -16.14
C ILE A 137 19.42 -2.98 -14.98
N PRO A 138 20.49 -2.23 -15.22
CA PRO A 138 21.52 -2.00 -14.21
C PRO A 138 21.17 -0.90 -13.20
N SER A 139 20.27 0.01 -13.53
CA SER A 139 19.87 1.14 -12.68
C SER A 139 18.48 1.63 -13.02
N ASP A 140 17.86 2.32 -12.08
CA ASP A 140 16.60 3.01 -12.32
C ASP A 140 16.76 4.12 -13.34
N GLY A 141 15.80 4.23 -14.25
CA GLY A 141 15.86 5.24 -15.28
C GLY A 141 14.54 5.41 -16.04
N GLU A 142 14.57 6.30 -17.01
CA GLU A 142 13.50 6.51 -17.97
C GLU A 142 13.95 6.12 -19.39
N ILE A 143 13.11 5.38 -20.09
CA ILE A 143 13.35 5.03 -21.49
C ILE A 143 13.26 6.30 -22.33
N ILE A 144 14.35 6.64 -23.02
CA ILE A 144 14.43 7.78 -23.95
C ILE A 144 14.29 7.36 -25.40
N GLU A 145 14.51 6.07 -25.71
CA GLU A 145 14.39 5.52 -27.06
C GLU A 145 14.04 4.02 -26.98
N GLY A 146 13.06 3.58 -27.77
CA GLY A 146 12.68 2.18 -27.91
C GLY A 146 11.46 1.79 -27.06
N LEU A 147 11.13 0.51 -27.18
CA LEU A 147 10.04 -0.17 -26.46
C LEU A 147 10.52 -1.58 -26.16
N ALA A 148 10.22 -2.09 -24.97
CA ALA A 148 10.59 -3.46 -24.59
C ALA A 148 9.55 -4.10 -23.68
N SER A 149 9.50 -5.43 -23.73
CA SER A 149 8.84 -6.25 -22.73
C SER A 149 9.82 -6.55 -21.60
N ILE A 150 9.46 -6.24 -20.36
CA ILE A 150 10.32 -6.36 -19.19
C ILE A 150 9.67 -7.30 -18.17
N ASP A 151 10.47 -8.23 -17.66
CA ASP A 151 10.12 -9.09 -16.54
C ASP A 151 10.47 -8.36 -15.23
N GLU A 152 9.43 -7.98 -14.50
CA GLU A 152 9.56 -7.30 -13.21
C GLU A 152 9.27 -8.24 -12.02
N SER A 153 9.17 -9.55 -12.28
CA SER A 153 8.81 -10.55 -11.28
C SER A 153 9.72 -10.56 -10.04
N ALA A 154 11.00 -10.19 -10.23
CA ALA A 154 11.96 -10.05 -9.12
C ALA A 154 11.55 -8.97 -8.11
N ILE A 155 10.79 -7.97 -8.53
CA ILE A 155 10.33 -6.84 -7.69
C ILE A 155 8.86 -7.00 -7.32
N THR A 156 8.01 -7.32 -8.31
CA THR A 156 6.55 -7.37 -8.15
C THR A 156 6.05 -8.74 -7.70
N GLY A 157 6.82 -9.79 -7.93
CA GLY A 157 6.38 -11.19 -7.76
C GLY A 157 5.44 -11.68 -8.87
N GLU A 158 5.05 -10.81 -9.82
CA GLU A 158 4.15 -11.14 -10.93
C GLU A 158 4.95 -11.69 -12.11
N SER A 159 4.53 -12.85 -12.62
CA SER A 159 5.22 -13.53 -13.74
C SER A 159 4.87 -12.95 -15.12
N ALA A 160 3.89 -12.06 -15.22
CA ALA A 160 3.48 -11.46 -16.49
C ALA A 160 4.41 -10.31 -16.88
N PRO A 161 5.02 -10.33 -18.08
CA PRO A 161 5.88 -9.25 -18.54
C PRO A 161 5.11 -7.94 -18.74
N VAL A 162 5.75 -6.82 -18.44
CA VAL A 162 5.19 -5.47 -18.61
C VAL A 162 5.83 -4.80 -19.82
N ILE A 163 5.02 -4.11 -20.63
CA ILE A 163 5.52 -3.32 -21.76
C ILE A 163 5.92 -1.93 -21.25
N ARG A 164 7.14 -1.52 -21.59
CA ARG A 164 7.73 -0.21 -21.27
C ARG A 164 8.16 0.49 -22.55
N GLU A 165 7.92 1.80 -22.65
CA GLU A 165 8.12 2.56 -23.89
C GLU A 165 8.63 4.00 -23.63
N ALA A 166 9.32 4.57 -24.60
CA ALA A 166 9.80 5.95 -24.55
C ALA A 166 8.65 6.96 -24.71
N GLY A 167 8.67 8.04 -23.92
CA GLY A 167 7.82 9.22 -24.09
C GLY A 167 6.37 9.06 -23.64
N GLY A 168 6.00 7.95 -23.00
CA GLY A 168 4.67 7.69 -22.45
C GLY A 168 4.63 7.62 -20.93
N ASP A 169 3.45 7.35 -20.40
CA ASP A 169 3.24 7.14 -18.94
C ASP A 169 3.88 5.84 -18.42
N LYS A 170 4.49 5.05 -19.30
CA LYS A 170 5.16 3.77 -18.99
C LYS A 170 6.66 3.81 -19.25
N SER A 171 7.27 4.97 -19.15
CA SER A 171 8.70 5.18 -19.49
C SER A 171 9.68 4.74 -18.41
N SER A 172 9.24 4.59 -17.17
CA SER A 172 10.13 4.25 -16.06
C SER A 172 10.52 2.77 -16.05
N VAL A 173 11.80 2.49 -15.80
CA VAL A 173 12.35 1.15 -15.58
C VAL A 173 13.07 1.09 -14.24
N THR A 174 13.10 -0.08 -13.63
CA THR A 174 13.69 -0.31 -12.31
C THR A 174 14.88 -1.25 -12.41
N GLY A 175 15.96 -0.91 -11.75
CA GLY A 175 17.18 -1.73 -11.68
C GLY A 175 16.88 -3.11 -11.09
N GLY A 176 17.51 -4.16 -11.65
CA GLY A 176 17.30 -5.55 -11.23
C GLY A 176 16.19 -6.28 -12.01
N THR A 177 15.42 -5.61 -12.86
CA THR A 177 14.43 -6.22 -13.75
C THR A 177 15.07 -6.69 -15.05
N LYS A 178 14.45 -7.62 -15.79
CA LYS A 178 15.04 -8.26 -16.97
C LYS A 178 14.31 -7.88 -18.26
N VAL A 179 15.06 -7.44 -19.27
CA VAL A 179 14.51 -7.20 -20.61
C VAL A 179 14.27 -8.53 -21.33
N LEU A 180 13.05 -8.77 -21.78
CA LEU A 180 12.67 -10.01 -22.48
C LEU A 180 12.67 -9.87 -24.01
N SER A 181 12.37 -8.67 -24.51
CA SER A 181 12.33 -8.43 -25.97
C SER A 181 12.86 -7.04 -26.28
N ASP A 182 13.30 -6.87 -27.52
CA ASP A 182 13.68 -5.60 -28.15
C ASP A 182 14.91 -4.91 -27.49
N ARG A 183 15.10 -3.63 -27.82
CA ARG A 183 16.23 -2.83 -27.35
C ARG A 183 15.74 -1.47 -26.89
N ILE A 184 16.22 -1.05 -25.71
CA ILE A 184 15.90 0.25 -25.13
C ILE A 184 17.16 1.04 -24.80
N LYS A 185 17.06 2.38 -24.93
CA LYS A 185 18.01 3.31 -24.32
C LYS A 185 17.35 3.96 -23.12
N VAL A 186 18.05 3.95 -22.02
CA VAL A 186 17.56 4.41 -20.73
C VAL A 186 18.50 5.50 -20.18
N MET A 187 17.91 6.60 -19.74
CA MET A 187 18.61 7.64 -19.00
C MET A 187 18.47 7.38 -17.50
N VAL A 188 19.58 7.34 -16.79
CA VAL A 188 19.62 7.12 -15.33
C VAL A 188 18.98 8.31 -14.59
N THR A 189 18.03 8.04 -13.71
CA THR A 189 17.29 9.07 -12.96
C THR A 189 17.71 9.20 -11.50
N THR A 190 18.45 8.21 -10.96
CA THR A 190 18.84 8.14 -9.53
C THR A 190 20.36 8.16 -9.36
N GLN A 191 20.83 8.64 -8.20
CA GLN A 191 22.23 8.47 -7.80
C GLN A 191 22.46 7.06 -7.23
N PRO A 192 23.71 6.56 -7.24
CA PRO A 192 24.05 5.31 -6.56
C PRO A 192 23.66 5.34 -5.07
N GLY A 193 22.89 4.35 -4.62
CA GLY A 193 22.34 4.29 -3.25
C GLY A 193 20.99 4.98 -3.06
N GLU A 194 20.46 5.64 -4.08
CA GLU A 194 19.14 6.30 -4.06
C GLU A 194 18.14 5.63 -5.01
N SER A 195 18.41 4.39 -5.43
CA SER A 195 17.51 3.65 -6.31
C SER A 195 16.16 3.43 -5.64
N PHE A 196 15.15 3.14 -6.44
CA PHE A 196 13.82 2.77 -5.92
C PHE A 196 13.90 1.61 -4.93
N LEU A 197 14.71 0.59 -5.23
CA LEU A 197 15.01 -0.52 -4.32
C LEU A 197 15.68 -0.06 -3.03
N ASP A 198 16.65 0.86 -3.09
CA ASP A 198 17.32 1.40 -1.89
C ASP A 198 16.34 2.18 -1.01
N LYS A 199 15.50 3.02 -1.62
CA LYS A 199 14.44 3.76 -0.92
C LYS A 199 13.42 2.79 -0.29
N MET A 200 13.03 1.72 -0.99
CA MET A 200 12.16 0.67 -0.46
C MET A 200 12.75 -0.02 0.76
N ILE A 201 13.99 -0.46 0.65
CA ILE A 201 14.71 -1.12 1.74
C ILE A 201 14.76 -0.20 2.97
N ALA A 202 15.13 1.07 2.78
CA ALA A 202 15.19 2.05 3.85
C ALA A 202 13.82 2.30 4.53
N LEU A 203 12.74 2.33 3.76
CA LEU A 203 11.37 2.49 4.30
C LEU A 203 10.91 1.27 5.10
N VAL A 204 11.24 0.07 4.63
CA VAL A 204 10.89 -1.19 5.30
C VAL A 204 11.74 -1.40 6.56
N GLU A 205 12.99 -0.95 6.58
CA GLU A 205 13.89 -1.02 7.75
C GLU A 205 13.54 -0.02 8.86
N GLY A 206 12.52 0.81 8.67
CA GLY A 206 11.97 1.66 9.73
C GLY A 206 12.74 2.95 9.99
N ALA A 207 13.62 3.38 9.09
CA ALA A 207 14.42 4.60 9.26
C ALA A 207 13.60 5.89 9.41
N SER A 208 12.29 5.89 9.07
CA SER A 208 11.44 7.10 9.15
C SER A 208 9.97 6.81 9.45
N ARG A 209 9.67 5.87 10.38
CA ARG A 209 8.28 5.61 10.75
C ARG A 209 7.65 6.85 11.39
N GLN A 210 6.81 7.55 10.62
CA GLN A 210 5.96 8.60 11.17
C GLN A 210 4.73 7.98 11.86
N LYS A 211 4.47 8.40 13.10
CA LYS A 211 3.23 8.02 13.81
C LYS A 211 2.01 8.59 13.07
N THR A 212 0.95 7.81 13.04
CA THR A 212 -0.32 8.25 12.45
C THR A 212 -1.01 9.28 13.35
N PRO A 213 -1.91 10.13 12.84
CA PRO A 213 -2.69 11.06 13.67
C PRO A 213 -3.45 10.35 14.79
N ASN A 214 -4.04 9.18 14.50
CA ASN A 214 -4.75 8.38 15.50
C ASN A 214 -3.79 7.76 16.52
N GLU A 215 -2.57 7.35 16.13
CA GLU A 215 -1.53 6.92 17.07
C GLU A 215 -1.12 8.06 18.00
N ILE A 216 -0.97 9.27 17.49
CA ILE A 216 -0.63 10.45 18.28
C ILE A 216 -1.76 10.75 19.26
N ALA A 217 -3.02 10.83 18.78
CA ALA A 217 -4.18 11.11 19.61
C ALA A 217 -4.35 10.06 20.72
N LEU A 218 -4.23 8.78 20.37
CA LEU A 218 -4.31 7.69 21.33
C LEU A 218 -3.14 7.74 22.34
N THR A 219 -1.92 8.04 21.90
CA THR A 219 -0.76 8.19 22.78
C THR A 219 -0.97 9.32 23.78
N ILE A 220 -1.54 10.46 23.35
CA ILE A 220 -1.86 11.60 24.24
C ILE A 220 -2.92 11.19 25.27
N LEU A 221 -3.99 10.53 24.83
CA LEU A 221 -5.07 10.05 25.70
C LEU A 221 -4.52 9.08 26.77
N LEU A 222 -3.72 8.11 26.34
CA LEU A 222 -3.13 7.10 27.22
C LEU A 222 -2.10 7.70 28.17
N ALA A 223 -1.31 8.70 27.73
CA ALA A 223 -0.41 9.44 28.61
C ALA A 223 -1.19 10.26 29.65
N GLY A 224 -2.32 10.86 29.26
CA GLY A 224 -3.22 11.53 30.20
C GLY A 224 -3.78 10.58 31.26
N PHE A 225 -4.26 9.41 30.88
CA PHE A 225 -4.68 8.38 31.84
C PHE A 225 -3.53 7.95 32.78
N THR A 226 -2.35 7.72 32.19
CA THR A 226 -1.17 7.36 33.00
C THR A 226 -0.87 8.41 34.07
N LEU A 227 -0.91 9.71 33.72
CA LEU A 227 -0.71 10.81 34.67
C LEU A 227 -1.77 10.81 35.76
N VAL A 228 -3.05 10.66 35.41
CA VAL A 228 -4.15 10.58 36.39
C VAL A 228 -3.91 9.42 37.35
N PHE A 229 -3.53 8.24 36.88
CA PHE A 229 -3.31 7.07 37.70
C PHE A 229 -2.05 7.18 38.56
N VAL A 230 -1.00 7.88 38.10
CA VAL A 230 0.15 8.24 38.98
C VAL A 230 -0.33 9.08 40.15
N ILE A 231 -1.14 10.12 39.91
CA ILE A 231 -1.69 10.98 40.96
C ILE A 231 -2.53 10.16 41.94
N VAL A 232 -3.43 9.31 41.41
CA VAL A 232 -4.27 8.41 42.22
C VAL A 232 -3.42 7.52 43.12
N CYS A 233 -2.42 6.82 42.58
CA CYS A 233 -1.59 5.92 43.35
C CYS A 233 -0.74 6.64 44.40
N VAL A 234 -0.19 7.82 44.07
CA VAL A 234 0.59 8.62 45.04
C VAL A 234 -0.28 9.14 46.19
N THR A 235 -1.51 9.61 45.87
CA THR A 235 -2.44 10.11 46.90
C THR A 235 -3.09 8.99 47.70
N LEU A 236 -3.12 7.77 47.20
CA LEU A 236 -3.71 6.62 47.90
C LEU A 236 -2.96 6.24 49.17
N LYS A 237 -1.63 6.42 49.23
CA LYS A 237 -0.83 6.08 50.42
C LYS A 237 -1.24 6.90 51.64
N PRO A 238 -1.35 8.24 51.62
CA PRO A 238 -1.86 9.03 52.74
C PRO A 238 -3.29 8.64 53.16
N PHE A 239 -4.17 8.31 52.24
CA PHE A 239 -5.52 7.84 52.56
C PHE A 239 -5.52 6.48 53.25
N ALA A 240 -4.66 5.56 52.80
CA ALA A 240 -4.49 4.27 53.44
C ALA A 240 -3.94 4.42 54.87
N ASP A 241 -2.93 5.29 55.09
CA ASP A 241 -2.39 5.56 56.40
C ASP A 241 -3.45 6.17 57.33
N TYR A 242 -4.31 7.07 56.83
CA TYR A 242 -5.44 7.62 57.58
C TYR A 242 -6.47 6.56 57.98
N SER A 243 -6.74 5.57 57.14
CA SER A 243 -7.66 4.44 57.39
C SER A 243 -6.98 3.28 58.16
N ASN A 244 -5.75 3.46 58.63
CA ASN A 244 -4.94 2.41 59.29
C ASN A 244 -4.76 1.15 58.43
N THR A 245 -4.75 1.31 57.10
CA THR A 245 -4.52 0.22 56.16
C THR A 245 -3.04 0.21 55.74
N VAL A 246 -2.36 -0.91 55.93
CA VAL A 246 -0.96 -1.06 55.50
C VAL A 246 -0.91 -1.38 54.04
N ILE A 247 -0.44 -0.45 53.20
CA ILE A 247 -0.19 -0.65 51.80
C ILE A 247 1.31 -0.59 51.52
N THR A 248 1.85 -1.66 50.92
CA THR A 248 3.26 -1.72 50.52
C THR A 248 3.50 -0.99 49.20
N ILE A 249 4.74 -0.61 48.92
CA ILE A 249 5.14 -0.03 47.64
C ILE A 249 4.87 -1.03 46.50
N ALA A 250 5.11 -2.32 46.75
CA ALA A 250 4.81 -3.38 45.79
C ALA A 250 3.32 -3.43 45.38
N SER A 251 2.42 -3.28 46.39
CA SER A 251 0.96 -3.22 46.11
C SER A 251 0.56 -1.98 45.31
N LEU A 252 1.15 -0.81 45.63
CA LEU A 252 0.89 0.43 44.90
C LEU A 252 1.39 0.37 43.44
N ILE A 253 2.58 -0.19 43.22
CA ILE A 253 3.14 -0.37 41.90
C ILE A 253 2.30 -1.37 41.10
N SER A 254 1.89 -2.48 41.70
CA SER A 254 1.02 -3.48 41.08
C SER A 254 -0.33 -2.88 40.68
N LEU A 255 -0.94 -2.10 41.59
CA LEU A 255 -2.16 -1.35 41.34
C LEU A 255 -1.96 -0.40 40.13
N PHE A 256 -0.92 0.42 40.17
CA PHE A 256 -0.61 1.37 39.12
C PHE A 256 -0.47 0.69 37.73
N VAL A 257 0.34 -0.37 37.65
CA VAL A 257 0.55 -1.09 36.38
C VAL A 257 -0.72 -1.78 35.89
N CYS A 258 -1.62 -2.19 36.77
CA CYS A 258 -2.91 -2.75 36.40
C CYS A 258 -3.95 -1.68 36.02
N LEU A 259 -3.80 -0.44 36.52
CA LEU A 259 -4.66 0.70 36.18
C LEU A 259 -4.35 1.28 34.78
N ILE A 260 -3.06 1.41 34.47
CA ILE A 260 -2.65 1.96 33.18
C ILE A 260 -2.91 0.95 32.04
N PRO A 261 -3.32 1.41 30.85
CA PRO A 261 -3.64 0.54 29.73
C PRO A 261 -2.37 -0.02 29.05
N THR A 262 -1.64 -0.87 29.79
CA THR A 262 -0.37 -1.48 29.35
C THR A 262 -0.53 -2.36 28.11
N THR A 263 -1.66 -3.06 28.00
CA THR A 263 -1.94 -3.98 26.90
C THR A 263 -1.92 -3.25 25.55
N ILE A 264 -2.70 -2.18 25.41
CA ILE A 264 -2.69 -1.39 24.16
C ILE A 264 -1.39 -0.60 24.01
N GLY A 265 -0.82 -0.08 25.11
CA GLY A 265 0.46 0.62 25.11
C GLY A 265 1.60 -0.23 24.53
N GLY A 266 1.64 -1.52 24.87
CA GLY A 266 2.63 -2.47 24.35
C GLY A 266 2.36 -2.93 22.89
N LEU A 267 1.10 -2.92 22.44
CA LEU A 267 0.74 -3.44 21.10
C LEU A 267 0.57 -2.35 20.05
N LEU A 268 0.44 -1.08 20.42
CA LEU A 268 0.11 0.02 19.51
C LEU A 268 1.12 0.15 18.35
N SER A 269 2.41 0.10 18.65
CA SER A 269 3.49 0.14 17.66
C SER A 269 3.44 -1.08 16.73
N ALA A 270 3.25 -2.27 17.30
CA ALA A 270 3.18 -3.52 16.53
C ALA A 270 2.01 -3.53 15.53
N ILE A 271 0.84 -2.98 15.89
CA ILE A 271 -0.32 -2.85 15.00
C ILE A 271 0.02 -1.99 13.78
N GLY A 272 0.66 -0.84 14.00
CA GLY A 272 1.04 0.08 12.91
C GLY A 272 2.05 -0.55 11.94
N ILE A 273 3.07 -1.22 12.47
CA ILE A 273 4.08 -1.93 11.65
C ILE A 273 3.43 -3.07 10.86
N ALA A 274 2.56 -3.85 11.50
CA ALA A 274 1.84 -4.93 10.84
C ALA A 274 0.91 -4.43 9.71
N GLY A 275 0.39 -3.20 9.79
CA GLY A 275 -0.36 -2.56 8.71
C GLY A 275 0.50 -2.34 7.46
N MET A 276 1.70 -1.81 7.62
CA MET A 276 2.66 -1.62 6.52
C MET A 276 3.13 -2.96 5.92
N ASP A 277 3.43 -3.96 6.76
CA ASP A 277 3.79 -5.33 6.30
C ASP A 277 2.67 -5.94 5.44
N ARG A 278 1.40 -5.74 5.82
CA ARG A 278 0.27 -6.22 5.01
C ARG A 278 0.14 -5.50 3.67
N ALA A 279 0.33 -4.18 3.63
CA ALA A 279 0.33 -3.42 2.38
C ALA A 279 1.44 -3.91 1.44
N LEU A 280 2.63 -4.16 1.98
CA LEU A 280 3.76 -4.67 1.20
C LEU A 280 3.50 -6.09 0.66
N ARG A 281 2.86 -6.97 1.45
CA ARG A 281 2.43 -8.32 0.99
C ARG A 281 1.34 -8.27 -0.07
N ALA A 282 0.60 -7.18 -0.15
CA ALA A 282 -0.33 -6.88 -1.22
C ALA A 282 0.35 -6.19 -2.41
N ASN A 283 1.68 -6.23 -2.52
CA ASN A 283 2.49 -5.57 -3.55
C ASN A 283 2.29 -4.05 -3.60
N VAL A 284 2.03 -3.42 -2.45
CA VAL A 284 1.93 -1.97 -2.32
C VAL A 284 2.99 -1.45 -1.36
N ILE A 285 3.87 -0.62 -1.89
CA ILE A 285 4.87 0.06 -1.08
C ILE A 285 4.27 1.32 -0.50
N THR A 286 4.42 1.51 0.80
CA THR A 286 3.92 2.68 1.50
C THR A 286 5.08 3.47 2.10
N LYS A 287 5.12 4.77 1.89
CA LYS A 287 6.14 5.66 2.49
C LYS A 287 5.90 5.89 3.99
N SER A 288 4.70 5.63 4.49
CA SER A 288 4.39 5.77 5.92
C SER A 288 3.17 4.94 6.34
N GLY A 289 3.13 4.53 7.61
CA GLY A 289 1.94 3.91 8.20
C GLY A 289 0.72 4.84 8.21
N LYS A 290 0.94 6.16 8.23
CA LYS A 290 -0.12 7.17 8.09
C LYS A 290 -0.88 7.02 6.77
N ALA A 291 -0.18 6.78 5.67
CA ALA A 291 -0.81 6.62 4.37
C ALA A 291 -1.76 5.40 4.35
N VAL A 292 -1.34 4.26 4.94
CA VAL A 292 -2.17 3.05 5.06
C VAL A 292 -3.42 3.32 5.90
N GLU A 293 -3.26 4.00 7.03
CA GLU A 293 -4.39 4.35 7.90
C GLU A 293 -5.37 5.29 7.21
N THR A 294 -4.86 6.35 6.59
CA THR A 294 -5.69 7.33 5.86
C THR A 294 -6.44 6.67 4.70
N ALA A 295 -5.84 5.67 4.05
CA ALA A 295 -6.50 4.90 2.99
C ALA A 295 -7.76 4.17 3.48
N GLY A 296 -7.83 3.80 4.76
CA GLY A 296 -9.04 3.21 5.37
C GLY A 296 -10.22 4.17 5.48
N ASP A 297 -9.98 5.47 5.49
CA ASP A 297 -10.98 6.50 5.73
C ASP A 297 -11.25 7.39 4.50
N ILE A 298 -10.77 7.03 3.30
CA ILE A 298 -11.01 7.82 2.09
C ILE A 298 -12.49 7.86 1.73
N ASP A 299 -12.93 9.05 1.31
CA ASP A 299 -14.29 9.32 0.83
C ASP A 299 -14.38 9.31 -0.70
N THR A 300 -13.34 9.84 -1.36
CA THR A 300 -13.31 10.00 -2.82
C THR A 300 -12.01 9.46 -3.40
N LEU A 301 -12.12 8.67 -4.47
CA LEU A 301 -11.01 8.19 -5.27
C LEU A 301 -11.03 8.84 -6.64
N LEU A 302 -9.98 9.59 -6.96
CA LEU A 302 -9.70 10.07 -8.31
C LEU A 302 -8.83 9.05 -9.06
N LEU A 303 -9.26 8.73 -10.27
CA LEU A 303 -8.57 7.77 -11.15
C LEU A 303 -8.25 8.46 -12.47
N ASP A 304 -6.99 8.48 -12.85
CA ASP A 304 -6.66 8.82 -14.24
C ASP A 304 -7.22 7.74 -15.18
N LYS A 305 -7.61 8.12 -16.39
CA LYS A 305 -8.14 7.17 -17.37
C LYS A 305 -7.04 6.25 -17.89
N THR A 306 -5.99 6.86 -18.41
CA THR A 306 -4.96 6.18 -19.22
C THR A 306 -4.00 5.37 -18.35
N GLY A 307 -3.82 4.10 -18.66
CA GLY A 307 -2.94 3.21 -17.88
C GLY A 307 -3.53 2.79 -16.52
N THR A 308 -4.57 3.49 -16.03
CA THR A 308 -5.25 3.22 -14.75
C THR A 308 -6.56 2.46 -14.98
N ILE A 309 -7.58 3.09 -15.55
CA ILE A 309 -8.87 2.43 -15.88
C ILE A 309 -8.73 1.59 -17.16
N THR A 310 -7.97 2.09 -18.13
CA THR A 310 -7.67 1.40 -19.38
C THR A 310 -6.29 0.76 -19.35
N ILE A 311 -6.02 -0.16 -20.29
CA ILE A 311 -4.69 -0.80 -20.42
C ILE A 311 -3.60 0.22 -20.81
N GLY A 312 -4.03 1.42 -21.27
CA GLY A 312 -3.14 2.52 -21.61
C GLY A 312 -2.73 2.57 -23.07
N ASN A 313 -2.86 1.46 -23.80
CA ASN A 313 -2.60 1.40 -25.23
C ASN A 313 -3.92 1.19 -25.96
N ARG A 314 -4.17 1.99 -27.01
CA ARG A 314 -5.31 1.78 -27.88
C ARG A 314 -5.06 0.54 -28.73
N LYS A 315 -6.08 -0.31 -28.85
CA LYS A 315 -6.02 -1.49 -29.73
C LYS A 315 -6.96 -1.31 -30.92
N ALA A 316 -6.52 -1.80 -32.06
CA ALA A 316 -7.38 -1.93 -33.24
C ALA A 316 -8.48 -2.95 -32.95
N THR A 317 -9.73 -2.56 -33.16
CA THR A 317 -10.91 -3.38 -32.87
C THR A 317 -11.71 -3.70 -34.12
N HIS A 318 -11.79 -2.77 -35.08
CA HIS A 318 -12.57 -2.96 -36.32
C HIS A 318 -11.89 -2.30 -37.53
N PHE A 319 -12.15 -2.90 -38.69
CA PHE A 319 -11.81 -2.37 -39.99
C PHE A 319 -13.08 -1.92 -40.71
N HIS A 320 -13.19 -0.63 -41.04
CA HIS A 320 -14.31 -0.04 -41.75
C HIS A 320 -13.88 0.38 -43.16
N THR A 321 -14.43 -0.24 -44.18
CA THR A 321 -14.10 0.05 -45.60
C THR A 321 -14.84 1.28 -46.11
N ALA A 322 -14.21 2.02 -47.02
CA ALA A 322 -14.92 3.01 -47.83
C ALA A 322 -15.85 2.30 -48.86
N PRO A 323 -16.92 2.97 -49.32
CA PRO A 323 -17.82 2.38 -50.30
C PRO A 323 -17.08 1.86 -51.55
N GLY A 324 -17.39 0.63 -51.93
CA GLY A 324 -16.81 -0.02 -53.11
C GLY A 324 -15.40 -0.59 -52.93
N VAL A 325 -14.85 -0.56 -51.71
CA VAL A 325 -13.55 -1.16 -51.40
C VAL A 325 -13.74 -2.55 -50.78
N ASP A 326 -13.03 -3.54 -51.33
CA ASP A 326 -13.01 -4.90 -50.82
C ASP A 326 -12.33 -4.95 -49.46
N LEU A 327 -12.97 -5.63 -48.49
CA LEU A 327 -12.47 -5.72 -47.12
C LEU A 327 -11.10 -6.41 -47.03
N HIS A 328 -10.90 -7.49 -47.77
CA HIS A 328 -9.63 -8.23 -47.72
C HIS A 328 -8.47 -7.36 -48.21
N ARG A 329 -8.66 -6.65 -49.32
CA ARG A 329 -7.67 -5.70 -49.86
C ARG A 329 -7.44 -4.51 -48.93
N PHE A 330 -8.49 -4.03 -48.25
CA PHE A 330 -8.34 -2.96 -47.25
C PHE A 330 -7.48 -3.42 -46.08
N VAL A 331 -7.74 -4.60 -45.51
CA VAL A 331 -6.95 -5.14 -44.38
C VAL A 331 -5.50 -5.39 -44.80
N GLU A 332 -5.23 -5.87 -46.05
CA GLU A 332 -3.85 -5.96 -46.58
C GLU A 332 -3.13 -4.60 -46.57
N ASN A 333 -3.79 -3.54 -47.01
CA ASN A 333 -3.24 -2.18 -47.01
C ASN A 333 -2.98 -1.70 -45.57
N CYS A 334 -3.86 -2.01 -44.61
CA CYS A 334 -3.69 -1.71 -43.21
C CYS A 334 -2.46 -2.42 -42.63
N LEU A 335 -2.27 -3.70 -42.94
CA LEU A 335 -1.11 -4.48 -42.54
C LEU A 335 0.18 -3.90 -43.12
N LEU A 336 0.23 -3.68 -44.45
CA LEU A 336 1.40 -3.13 -45.13
C LEU A 336 1.83 -1.78 -44.56
N SER A 337 0.88 -0.89 -44.26
CA SER A 337 1.16 0.43 -43.68
C SER A 337 1.58 0.37 -42.18
N SER A 338 1.40 -0.78 -41.54
CA SER A 338 1.70 -0.97 -40.10
C SER A 338 2.91 -1.85 -39.82
N LEU A 339 3.52 -2.46 -40.86
CA LEU A 339 4.66 -3.39 -40.68
C LEU A 339 5.91 -2.75 -40.02
N SER A 340 6.13 -1.47 -40.27
CA SER A 340 7.25 -0.72 -39.69
C SER A 340 6.85 0.11 -38.48
N ASP A 341 5.61 0.01 -38.07
CA ASP A 341 5.07 0.74 -36.94
C ASP A 341 5.24 -0.09 -35.66
N GLU A 342 6.30 0.18 -34.92
CA GLU A 342 6.66 -0.54 -33.71
C GLU A 342 5.80 -0.13 -32.50
N THR A 343 4.90 0.86 -32.66
CA THR A 343 3.99 1.29 -31.61
C THR A 343 3.00 0.17 -31.23
N PRO A 344 2.47 0.18 -30.00
CA PRO A 344 1.42 -0.77 -29.60
C PRO A 344 0.20 -0.76 -30.52
N GLU A 345 -0.18 0.43 -31.01
CA GLU A 345 -1.25 0.61 -31.99
C GLU A 345 -0.92 -0.09 -33.32
N GLY A 346 0.28 0.11 -33.84
CA GLY A 346 0.75 -0.55 -35.07
C GLY A 346 0.75 -2.08 -34.96
N LYS A 347 1.28 -2.58 -33.83
CA LYS A 347 1.30 -4.03 -33.53
C LYS A 347 -0.13 -4.58 -33.41
N SER A 348 -1.06 -3.85 -32.79
CA SER A 348 -2.46 -4.28 -32.65
C SER A 348 -3.20 -4.34 -33.99
N ILE A 349 -2.88 -3.44 -34.93
CA ILE A 349 -3.44 -3.49 -36.31
C ILE A 349 -2.98 -4.76 -37.03
N VAL A 350 -1.70 -5.11 -36.86
CA VAL A 350 -1.14 -6.35 -37.44
C VAL A 350 -1.78 -7.58 -36.80
N GLU A 351 -2.02 -7.59 -35.49
CA GLU A 351 -2.70 -8.67 -34.79
C GLU A 351 -4.14 -8.85 -35.30
N LEU A 352 -4.92 -7.77 -35.33
CA LEU A 352 -6.30 -7.78 -35.83
C LEU A 352 -6.39 -8.25 -37.32
N GLY A 353 -5.43 -7.83 -38.14
CA GLY A 353 -5.37 -8.30 -39.54
C GLY A 353 -5.07 -9.79 -39.65
N ARG A 354 -4.23 -10.35 -38.80
CA ARG A 354 -3.98 -11.80 -38.73
C ARG A 354 -5.22 -12.57 -38.26
N GLU A 355 -5.94 -12.06 -37.29
CA GLU A 355 -7.21 -12.64 -36.82
C GLU A 355 -8.28 -12.60 -37.93
N SER A 356 -8.23 -11.59 -38.79
CA SER A 356 -9.09 -11.48 -40.01
C SER A 356 -8.69 -12.44 -41.14
N GLY A 357 -7.71 -13.32 -40.93
CA GLY A 357 -7.34 -14.41 -41.84
C GLY A 357 -6.23 -14.08 -42.83
N ILE A 358 -5.61 -12.89 -42.78
CA ILE A 358 -4.53 -12.51 -43.70
C ILE A 358 -3.18 -13.05 -43.18
N ARG A 359 -2.51 -13.82 -44.04
CA ARG A 359 -1.20 -14.39 -43.73
C ARG A 359 -0.09 -13.44 -44.17
N MET A 360 0.81 -13.07 -43.26
CA MET A 360 1.95 -12.19 -43.54
C MET A 360 2.85 -12.65 -44.70
N ARG A 361 2.93 -13.96 -44.94
CA ARG A 361 3.72 -14.54 -46.06
C ARG A 361 3.21 -14.16 -47.44
N ASN A 362 1.97 -13.71 -47.55
CA ASN A 362 1.34 -13.34 -48.84
C ASN A 362 1.54 -11.85 -49.14
N LEU A 363 2.08 -11.05 -48.20
CA LEU A 363 2.32 -9.62 -48.41
C LEU A 363 3.63 -9.41 -49.18
N ASN A 364 3.55 -8.77 -50.34
CA ASN A 364 4.75 -8.45 -51.13
C ASN A 364 5.40 -7.15 -50.61
N THR A 365 6.49 -7.30 -49.91
CA THR A 365 7.28 -6.20 -49.34
C THR A 365 8.63 -6.01 -50.01
N ALA A 366 8.92 -6.77 -51.11
CA ALA A 366 10.19 -6.67 -51.81
C ALA A 366 10.37 -5.28 -52.43
N GLY A 367 11.43 -4.58 -52.08
CA GLY A 367 11.72 -3.23 -52.55
C GLY A 367 10.83 -2.12 -51.99
N ALA A 368 10.02 -2.41 -50.96
CA ALA A 368 9.17 -1.43 -50.30
C ALA A 368 9.97 -0.44 -49.43
N ARG A 369 9.63 0.84 -49.49
CA ARG A 369 10.17 1.91 -48.63
C ARG A 369 9.18 2.21 -47.52
N MET A 370 9.56 1.91 -46.28
CA MET A 370 8.74 2.18 -45.13
C MET A 370 8.83 3.65 -44.71
N ILE A 371 7.69 4.24 -44.32
CA ILE A 371 7.58 5.62 -43.81
C ILE A 371 7.13 5.57 -42.35
N LYS A 372 8.05 5.94 -41.46
CA LYS A 372 7.80 5.98 -40.00
C LYS A 372 6.88 7.14 -39.64
N PHE A 373 6.10 6.94 -38.59
CA PHE A 373 5.28 8.00 -37.99
C PHE A 373 6.14 9.14 -37.48
N THR A 374 5.73 10.37 -37.74
CA THR A 374 6.31 11.57 -37.11
C THR A 374 5.18 12.45 -36.56
N ALA A 375 5.46 13.18 -35.46
CA ALA A 375 4.51 14.10 -34.86
C ALA A 375 4.12 15.25 -35.80
N GLU A 376 5.01 15.63 -36.74
CA GLU A 376 4.79 16.66 -37.71
C GLU A 376 3.80 16.21 -38.84
N THR A 377 4.05 15.03 -39.40
CA THR A 377 3.22 14.49 -40.49
C THR A 377 1.94 13.81 -39.99
N LYS A 378 1.94 13.36 -38.74
CA LYS A 378 0.84 12.58 -38.12
C LYS A 378 0.36 11.39 -38.95
N CYS A 379 1.24 10.83 -39.77
CA CYS A 379 0.98 9.67 -40.60
C CYS A 379 2.19 8.76 -40.74
N SER A 380 1.94 7.47 -41.01
CA SER A 380 2.92 6.45 -41.37
C SER A 380 2.47 5.71 -42.60
N GLY A 381 3.31 4.85 -43.16
CA GLY A 381 2.90 4.09 -44.33
C GLY A 381 4.03 3.39 -45.07
N VAL A 382 3.79 3.05 -46.33
CA VAL A 382 4.73 2.34 -47.18
C VAL A 382 4.60 2.79 -48.63
N ASP A 383 5.72 2.90 -49.32
CA ASP A 383 5.78 3.02 -50.79
C ASP A 383 6.24 1.67 -51.33
N LEU A 384 5.38 1.02 -52.10
CA LEU A 384 5.66 -0.28 -52.73
C LEU A 384 6.51 -0.11 -53.99
N ALA A 385 7.17 -1.18 -54.42
CA ALA A 385 8.04 -1.17 -55.60
C ALA A 385 7.29 -0.90 -56.93
N ASP A 386 5.98 -1.15 -56.98
CA ASP A 386 5.10 -0.85 -58.12
C ASP A 386 4.66 0.63 -58.18
N GLY A 387 5.13 1.47 -57.26
CA GLY A 387 4.75 2.87 -57.15
C GLY A 387 3.50 3.14 -56.29
N THR A 388 2.86 2.11 -55.73
CA THR A 388 1.69 2.28 -54.86
C THR A 388 2.10 2.89 -53.54
N GLN A 389 1.45 4.00 -53.15
CA GLN A 389 1.66 4.69 -51.89
C GLN A 389 0.51 4.42 -50.93
N ILE A 390 0.79 3.81 -49.79
CA ILE A 390 -0.18 3.55 -48.72
C ILE A 390 0.18 4.44 -47.52
N ARG A 391 -0.81 5.19 -47.00
CA ARG A 391 -0.66 6.04 -45.84
C ARG A 391 -1.79 5.78 -44.86
N LYS A 392 -1.45 5.70 -43.57
CA LYS A 392 -2.42 5.71 -42.46
C LYS A 392 -2.08 6.85 -41.48
N GLY A 393 -3.09 7.46 -40.91
CA GLY A 393 -2.85 8.56 -39.97
C GLY A 393 -4.11 9.23 -39.46
N ALA A 394 -3.91 10.32 -38.73
CA ALA A 394 -4.99 11.12 -38.19
C ALA A 394 -5.87 11.70 -39.33
N PHE A 395 -7.17 11.85 -39.03
CA PHE A 395 -8.15 12.33 -40.00
C PHE A 395 -7.71 13.62 -40.70
N ASP A 396 -7.31 14.65 -39.92
CA ASP A 396 -6.92 15.95 -40.48
C ASP A 396 -5.70 15.85 -41.41
N ALA A 397 -4.73 15.01 -41.08
CA ALA A 397 -3.51 14.82 -41.87
C ALA A 397 -3.82 14.14 -43.19
N ILE A 398 -4.58 13.05 -43.15
CA ILE A 398 -4.95 12.31 -44.36
C ILE A 398 -5.93 13.12 -45.21
N ARG A 399 -6.90 13.83 -44.62
CA ARG A 399 -7.83 14.73 -45.33
C ARG A 399 -7.05 15.79 -46.12
N LYS A 400 -6.12 16.50 -45.48
CA LYS A 400 -5.27 17.48 -46.16
C LYS A 400 -4.47 16.87 -47.30
N MET A 401 -3.95 15.65 -47.13
CA MET A 401 -3.19 14.94 -48.15
C MET A 401 -4.08 14.57 -49.37
N VAL A 402 -5.29 14.13 -49.13
CA VAL A 402 -6.27 13.73 -50.18
C VAL A 402 -6.76 14.96 -50.95
N GLU A 403 -7.15 16.01 -50.23
CA GLU A 403 -7.68 17.26 -50.83
C GLU A 403 -6.59 18.02 -51.60
N SER A 404 -5.34 18.04 -51.13
CA SER A 404 -4.20 18.65 -51.83
C SER A 404 -3.91 17.97 -53.18
N ALA A 405 -4.36 16.73 -53.37
CA ALA A 405 -4.24 15.99 -54.61
C ALA A 405 -5.48 16.18 -55.55
N GLY A 406 -6.42 17.05 -55.18
CA GLY A 406 -7.64 17.29 -55.92
C GLY A 406 -8.73 16.21 -55.76
N ASN A 407 -8.54 15.26 -54.84
CA ASN A 407 -9.53 14.24 -54.53
C ASN A 407 -10.53 14.74 -53.47
N LYS A 408 -11.79 14.29 -53.60
CA LYS A 408 -12.80 14.57 -52.55
C LYS A 408 -12.74 13.53 -51.46
N PHE A 409 -12.89 13.97 -50.21
CA PHE A 409 -13.03 13.05 -49.08
C PHE A 409 -14.48 12.48 -49.09
N PRO A 410 -14.67 11.13 -49.00
CA PRO A 410 -16.00 10.52 -49.02
C PRO A 410 -16.82 10.88 -47.78
N LYS A 411 -18.07 11.33 -47.96
CA LYS A 411 -18.98 11.68 -46.85
C LYS A 411 -19.28 10.51 -45.93
N GLU A 412 -19.46 9.33 -46.49
CA GLU A 412 -19.74 8.10 -45.77
C GLU A 412 -18.59 7.74 -44.80
N VAL A 413 -17.35 8.04 -45.20
CA VAL A 413 -16.19 7.83 -44.34
C VAL A 413 -16.14 8.88 -43.21
N GLU A 414 -16.57 10.13 -43.48
CA GLU A 414 -16.70 11.17 -42.44
C GLU A 414 -17.75 10.76 -41.39
N GLU A 415 -18.86 10.14 -41.77
CA GLU A 415 -19.88 9.61 -40.88
C GLU A 415 -19.34 8.48 -40.01
N ILE A 416 -18.56 7.57 -40.59
CA ILE A 416 -17.87 6.49 -39.85
C ILE A 416 -16.90 7.09 -38.82
N ILE A 417 -16.09 8.06 -39.23
CA ILE A 417 -15.15 8.76 -38.32
C ILE A 417 -15.88 9.44 -37.17
N SER A 418 -17.00 10.14 -37.48
CA SER A 418 -17.83 10.79 -36.45
C SER A 418 -18.42 9.77 -35.49
N THR A 419 -18.90 8.63 -35.98
CA THR A 419 -19.45 7.54 -35.17
C THR A 419 -18.38 6.92 -34.27
N ILE A 420 -17.20 6.62 -34.81
CA ILE A 420 -16.07 6.09 -34.00
C ILE A 420 -15.69 7.07 -32.89
N SER A 421 -15.56 8.35 -33.25
CA SER A 421 -15.17 9.39 -32.27
C SER A 421 -16.23 9.60 -31.20
N SER A 422 -17.53 9.56 -31.54
CA SER A 422 -18.61 9.67 -30.54
C SER A 422 -18.72 8.48 -29.62
N ASN A 423 -18.26 7.30 -30.06
CA ASN A 423 -18.18 6.07 -29.27
C ASN A 423 -16.85 5.93 -28.50
N GLY A 424 -16.07 7.01 -28.40
CA GLY A 424 -14.81 7.03 -27.64
C GLY A 424 -13.63 6.34 -28.35
N GLY A 425 -13.79 5.96 -29.61
CA GLY A 425 -12.72 5.40 -30.43
C GLY A 425 -11.85 6.46 -31.10
N THR A 426 -10.67 6.07 -31.54
CA THR A 426 -9.79 6.90 -32.37
C THR A 426 -9.77 6.36 -33.79
N PRO A 427 -10.24 7.14 -34.77
CA PRO A 427 -10.20 6.73 -36.16
C PRO A 427 -8.81 6.98 -36.76
N LEU A 428 -8.19 5.96 -37.35
CA LEU A 428 -7.04 6.08 -38.22
C LEU A 428 -7.47 5.89 -39.64
N VAL A 429 -7.38 6.94 -40.45
CA VAL A 429 -7.78 6.90 -41.88
C VAL A 429 -6.66 6.30 -42.71
N VAL A 430 -7.02 5.41 -43.64
CA VAL A 430 -6.10 4.80 -44.60
C VAL A 430 -6.41 5.27 -46.01
N CYS A 431 -5.38 5.70 -46.72
CA CYS A 431 -5.48 6.06 -48.14
C CYS A 431 -4.43 5.32 -48.98
N VAL A 432 -4.79 5.01 -50.22
CA VAL A 432 -3.92 4.43 -51.22
C VAL A 432 -3.89 5.37 -52.42
N ASN A 433 -2.69 5.77 -52.85
CA ASN A 433 -2.49 6.73 -53.94
C ASN A 433 -3.36 7.99 -53.76
N ARG A 434 -3.41 8.50 -52.51
CA ARG A 434 -4.20 9.67 -52.09
C ARG A 434 -5.72 9.54 -52.28
N LYS A 435 -6.24 8.31 -52.36
CA LYS A 435 -7.69 8.01 -52.29
C LYS A 435 -7.98 7.28 -50.98
N VAL A 436 -9.00 7.71 -50.28
CA VAL A 436 -9.42 7.07 -49.01
C VAL A 436 -9.98 5.68 -49.31
N VAL A 437 -9.49 4.67 -48.60
CA VAL A 437 -9.92 3.27 -48.74
C VAL A 437 -10.65 2.74 -47.50
N GLY A 438 -10.54 3.43 -46.34
CA GLY A 438 -11.27 3.06 -45.13
C GLY A 438 -10.66 3.65 -43.87
N VAL A 439 -11.16 3.19 -42.73
CA VAL A 439 -10.79 3.64 -41.38
C VAL A 439 -10.51 2.45 -40.50
N ILE A 440 -9.43 2.52 -39.72
CA ILE A 440 -9.13 1.58 -38.64
C ILE A 440 -9.68 2.20 -37.37
N GLU A 441 -10.50 1.47 -36.64
CA GLU A 441 -10.99 1.88 -35.32
C GLU A 441 -10.05 1.40 -34.24
N LEU A 442 -9.49 2.36 -33.50
CA LEU A 442 -8.73 2.08 -32.27
C LEU A 442 -9.59 2.40 -31.06
N GLN A 443 -9.63 1.52 -30.08
CA GLN A 443 -10.33 1.74 -28.82
C GLN A 443 -9.41 1.60 -27.62
N ASP A 444 -9.68 2.39 -26.58
CA ASP A 444 -9.13 2.18 -25.25
C ASP A 444 -9.78 0.94 -24.63
N ILE A 445 -8.97 -0.02 -24.24
CA ILE A 445 -9.47 -1.25 -23.64
C ILE A 445 -9.54 -1.06 -22.13
N ILE A 446 -10.75 -1.13 -21.60
CA ILE A 446 -11.01 -1.11 -20.17
C ILE A 446 -10.49 -2.41 -19.55
N LYS A 447 -9.79 -2.30 -18.42
CA LYS A 447 -9.26 -3.47 -17.72
C LYS A 447 -10.40 -4.41 -17.28
N PRO A 448 -10.27 -5.73 -17.46
CA PRO A 448 -11.32 -6.68 -17.13
C PRO A 448 -11.61 -6.70 -15.62
N GLY A 449 -12.89 -6.86 -15.26
CA GLY A 449 -13.32 -6.96 -13.87
C GLY A 449 -13.36 -5.63 -13.08
N ILE A 450 -13.09 -4.49 -13.72
CA ILE A 450 -13.01 -3.18 -13.04
C ILE A 450 -14.37 -2.72 -12.49
N GLN A 451 -15.48 -3.05 -13.19
CA GLN A 451 -16.83 -2.69 -12.74
C GLN A 451 -17.18 -3.28 -11.38
N GLU A 452 -16.98 -4.60 -11.21
CA GLU A 452 -17.26 -5.30 -9.95
C GLU A 452 -16.46 -4.70 -8.79
N ARG A 453 -15.24 -4.26 -9.09
CA ARG A 453 -14.33 -3.67 -8.13
C ARG A 453 -14.75 -2.26 -7.74
N PHE A 454 -15.23 -1.44 -8.67
CA PHE A 454 -15.80 -0.13 -8.35
C PHE A 454 -17.11 -0.25 -7.56
N GLU A 455 -17.95 -1.24 -7.86
CA GLU A 455 -19.11 -1.55 -7.03
C GLU A 455 -18.72 -1.92 -5.59
N ARG A 456 -17.61 -2.64 -5.41
CA ARG A 456 -17.09 -2.98 -4.08
C ARG A 456 -16.62 -1.74 -3.33
N LEU A 457 -15.90 -0.81 -3.99
CA LEU A 457 -15.52 0.49 -3.40
C LEU A 457 -16.76 1.30 -3.00
N ARG A 458 -17.77 1.35 -3.85
CA ARG A 458 -19.04 2.04 -3.57
C ARG A 458 -19.74 1.45 -2.33
N LYS A 459 -19.77 0.12 -2.19
CA LYS A 459 -20.28 -0.55 -0.98
C LYS A 459 -19.47 -0.22 0.28
N MET A 460 -18.21 0.14 0.15
CA MET A 460 -17.36 0.62 1.24
C MET A 460 -17.51 2.11 1.53
N GLY A 461 -18.35 2.84 0.78
CA GLY A 461 -18.62 4.27 0.94
C GLY A 461 -17.65 5.17 0.18
N VAL A 462 -16.84 4.63 -0.74
CA VAL A 462 -15.88 5.41 -1.53
C VAL A 462 -16.49 5.79 -2.87
N LYS A 463 -16.57 7.11 -3.16
CA LYS A 463 -16.97 7.65 -4.46
C LYS A 463 -15.80 7.54 -5.45
N THR A 464 -16.05 7.01 -6.65
CA THR A 464 -15.05 6.89 -7.72
C THR A 464 -15.26 7.96 -8.78
N VAL A 465 -14.20 8.68 -9.14
CA VAL A 465 -14.23 9.78 -10.12
C VAL A 465 -13.13 9.57 -11.15
N MET A 466 -13.51 9.39 -12.41
CA MET A 466 -12.55 9.33 -13.51
C MET A 466 -12.14 10.73 -13.95
N VAL A 467 -10.84 10.94 -14.18
CA VAL A 467 -10.32 12.20 -14.72
C VAL A 467 -9.60 11.92 -16.04
N THR A 468 -9.93 12.69 -17.07
CA THR A 468 -9.35 12.50 -18.41
C THR A 468 -9.27 13.81 -19.18
N GLY A 469 -8.26 13.94 -20.04
CA GLY A 469 -8.17 15.01 -21.03
C GLY A 469 -9.05 14.82 -22.28
N ASP A 470 -9.81 13.72 -22.36
CA ASP A 470 -10.72 13.46 -23.47
C ASP A 470 -11.92 14.44 -23.47
N ASN A 471 -12.58 14.56 -24.62
CA ASN A 471 -13.83 15.32 -24.73
C ASN A 471 -14.96 14.66 -23.89
N PRO A 472 -16.00 15.44 -23.53
CA PRO A 472 -17.07 14.96 -22.65
C PRO A 472 -17.81 13.70 -23.15
N LEU A 473 -17.95 13.50 -24.45
CA LEU A 473 -18.65 12.35 -25.02
C LEU A 473 -17.84 11.06 -24.81
N THR A 474 -16.55 11.10 -25.14
CA THR A 474 -15.62 9.99 -24.92
C THR A 474 -15.49 9.66 -23.43
N ALA A 475 -15.33 10.70 -22.59
CA ALA A 475 -15.23 10.54 -21.15
C ALA A 475 -16.48 9.87 -20.55
N LYS A 476 -17.67 10.32 -20.95
CA LYS A 476 -18.95 9.75 -20.53
C LYS A 476 -19.06 8.27 -20.93
N TYR A 477 -18.76 7.94 -22.18
CA TYR A 477 -18.81 6.55 -22.67
C TYR A 477 -17.90 5.62 -21.85
N ILE A 478 -16.67 6.05 -21.59
CA ILE A 478 -15.70 5.25 -20.82
C ILE A 478 -16.14 5.15 -19.35
N ALA A 479 -16.62 6.24 -18.75
CA ALA A 479 -17.10 6.27 -17.38
C ALA A 479 -18.27 5.32 -17.16
N GLU A 480 -19.27 5.34 -18.03
CA GLU A 480 -20.42 4.43 -17.99
C GLU A 480 -19.99 2.96 -18.15
N LYS A 481 -19.09 2.70 -19.11
CA LYS A 481 -18.59 1.36 -19.39
C LYS A 481 -17.66 0.83 -18.27
N ALA A 482 -16.91 1.70 -17.60
CA ALA A 482 -16.07 1.35 -16.45
C ALA A 482 -16.87 1.25 -15.15
N GLY A 483 -18.05 1.89 -15.06
CA GLY A 483 -18.92 1.87 -13.89
C GLY A 483 -18.44 2.81 -12.77
N VAL A 484 -17.73 3.90 -13.09
CA VAL A 484 -17.39 4.94 -12.12
C VAL A 484 -18.60 5.81 -11.78
N ASP A 485 -18.56 6.47 -10.60
CA ASP A 485 -19.69 7.27 -10.12
C ASP A 485 -19.79 8.64 -10.80
N ASP A 486 -18.63 9.20 -11.25
CA ASP A 486 -18.55 10.53 -11.82
C ASP A 486 -17.32 10.64 -12.74
N PHE A 487 -17.24 11.69 -13.55
CA PHE A 487 -16.07 11.93 -14.39
C PHE A 487 -15.81 13.42 -14.61
N ILE A 488 -14.56 13.77 -14.89
CA ILE A 488 -14.09 15.10 -15.28
C ILE A 488 -13.43 14.95 -16.65
N ALA A 489 -14.01 15.59 -17.67
CA ALA A 489 -13.51 15.62 -19.03
C ALA A 489 -12.68 16.89 -19.28
N GLU A 490 -11.86 16.86 -20.36
CA GLU A 490 -10.99 17.99 -20.77
C GLU A 490 -10.10 18.53 -19.63
N ALA A 491 -9.81 17.66 -18.66
CA ALA A 491 -9.08 18.01 -17.45
C ALA A 491 -7.61 18.30 -17.73
N ARG A 492 -7.13 19.42 -17.24
CA ARG A 492 -5.72 19.77 -17.16
C ARG A 492 -5.13 19.27 -15.82
N PRO A 493 -3.81 19.20 -15.69
CA PRO A 493 -3.18 18.83 -14.41
C PRO A 493 -3.64 19.71 -13.23
N GLU A 494 -3.86 21.02 -13.48
CA GLU A 494 -4.32 21.98 -12.48
C GLU A 494 -5.74 21.65 -12.00
N ASP A 495 -6.64 21.23 -12.91
CA ASP A 495 -8.04 20.92 -12.61
C ASP A 495 -8.12 19.69 -11.67
N LYS A 496 -7.23 18.69 -11.86
CA LYS A 496 -7.09 17.54 -10.96
C LYS A 496 -6.77 17.98 -9.53
N MET A 497 -5.81 18.87 -9.39
CA MET A 497 -5.37 19.39 -8.09
C MET A 497 -6.44 20.27 -7.45
N GLU A 498 -7.14 21.11 -8.23
CA GLU A 498 -8.22 21.96 -7.75
C GLU A 498 -9.41 21.14 -7.23
N TYR A 499 -9.79 20.08 -7.93
CA TYR A 499 -10.84 19.16 -7.49
C TYR A 499 -10.47 18.51 -6.14
N ILE A 500 -9.22 18.03 -6.00
CA ILE A 500 -8.75 17.45 -4.74
C ILE A 500 -8.85 18.47 -3.60
N LYS A 501 -8.38 19.71 -3.81
CA LYS A 501 -8.45 20.77 -2.81
C LYS A 501 -9.90 21.11 -2.41
N LYS A 502 -10.81 21.13 -3.37
CA LYS A 502 -12.24 21.38 -3.13
C LYS A 502 -12.87 20.30 -2.25
N GLU A 503 -12.62 19.03 -2.55
CA GLU A 503 -13.10 17.90 -1.73
C GLU A 503 -12.49 17.95 -0.31
N GLN A 504 -11.18 18.26 -0.21
CA GLN A 504 -10.49 18.41 1.08
C GLN A 504 -11.04 19.57 1.91
N GLN A 505 -11.37 20.70 1.29
CA GLN A 505 -12.02 21.83 1.96
C GLN A 505 -13.43 21.49 2.46
N ALA A 506 -14.11 20.56 1.78
CA ALA A 506 -15.38 20.01 2.24
C ALA A 506 -15.23 18.96 3.37
N GLY A 507 -14.01 18.76 3.89
CA GLY A 507 -13.71 17.82 4.97
C GLY A 507 -13.57 16.37 4.53
N LYS A 508 -13.48 16.09 3.22
CA LYS A 508 -13.35 14.73 2.69
C LYS A 508 -11.88 14.34 2.51
N LEU A 509 -11.60 13.07 2.70
CA LEU A 509 -10.31 12.46 2.41
C LEU A 509 -10.27 11.93 0.97
N VAL A 510 -9.28 12.37 0.22
CA VAL A 510 -9.17 12.08 -1.21
C VAL A 510 -7.98 11.19 -1.48
N ALA A 511 -8.20 10.09 -2.20
CA ALA A 511 -7.15 9.31 -2.84
C ALA A 511 -7.04 9.67 -4.33
N MET A 512 -5.82 9.70 -4.84
CA MET A 512 -5.52 9.85 -6.26
C MET A 512 -4.66 8.70 -6.74
N MET A 513 -5.00 8.13 -7.88
CA MET A 513 -4.20 7.09 -8.54
C MET A 513 -3.85 7.54 -9.95
N GLY A 514 -2.56 7.46 -10.30
CA GLY A 514 -2.06 7.90 -11.59
C GLY A 514 -0.67 7.38 -11.93
N ALA A 515 -0.26 7.54 -13.19
CA ALA A 515 1.01 7.03 -13.72
C ALA A 515 1.87 8.11 -14.38
N GLY A 516 1.29 9.22 -14.84
CA GLY A 516 1.95 10.24 -15.63
C GLY A 516 2.69 11.31 -14.80
N THR A 517 3.62 12.00 -15.43
CA THR A 517 4.27 13.17 -14.82
C THR A 517 3.27 14.29 -14.54
N ASN A 518 2.24 14.41 -15.36
CA ASN A 518 1.12 15.34 -15.17
C ASN A 518 0.25 15.02 -13.95
N ASP A 519 0.33 13.80 -13.42
CA ASP A 519 -0.38 13.38 -12.20
C ASP A 519 0.40 13.73 -10.93
N ALA A 520 1.72 13.96 -11.02
CA ALA A 520 2.58 14.16 -9.86
C ALA A 520 2.08 15.26 -8.90
N PRO A 521 1.62 16.46 -9.34
CA PRO A 521 1.07 17.47 -8.43
C PRO A 521 -0.20 17.01 -7.71
N ALA A 522 -1.09 16.29 -8.39
CA ALA A 522 -2.32 15.76 -7.82
C ALA A 522 -2.04 14.60 -6.84
N LEU A 523 -1.08 13.71 -7.17
CA LEU A 523 -0.62 12.64 -6.28
C LEU A 523 -0.02 13.19 -4.97
N ALA A 524 0.76 14.29 -5.06
CA ALA A 524 1.34 14.95 -3.90
C ALA A 524 0.29 15.67 -3.04
N GLN A 525 -0.74 16.25 -3.66
CA GLN A 525 -1.82 16.97 -2.98
C GLN A 525 -2.79 16.04 -2.28
N ALA A 526 -3.05 14.85 -2.84
CA ALA A 526 -4.00 13.89 -2.30
C ALA A 526 -3.58 13.38 -0.91
N ASN A 527 -4.58 13.07 -0.05
CA ASN A 527 -4.34 12.43 1.24
C ASN A 527 -3.66 11.06 1.07
N VAL A 528 -4.05 10.34 0.02
CA VAL A 528 -3.43 9.08 -0.41
C VAL A 528 -3.12 9.17 -1.91
N GLY A 529 -1.86 9.37 -2.26
CA GLY A 529 -1.38 9.38 -3.64
C GLY A 529 -0.75 8.02 -3.98
N VAL A 530 -1.37 7.26 -4.88
CA VAL A 530 -0.89 5.95 -5.32
C VAL A 530 -0.33 6.06 -6.73
N ALA A 531 0.97 5.97 -6.87
CA ALA A 531 1.63 5.91 -8.16
C ALA A 531 1.68 4.47 -8.67
N MET A 532 1.49 4.28 -9.97
CA MET A 532 1.72 2.99 -10.61
C MET A 532 3.22 2.73 -10.74
N ASN A 533 3.66 1.49 -10.57
CA ASN A 533 5.07 1.13 -10.79
C ASN A 533 5.51 1.36 -12.24
N SER A 534 4.59 1.17 -13.21
CA SER A 534 4.83 1.49 -14.61
C SER A 534 4.94 2.99 -14.90
N GLY A 535 4.50 3.84 -13.97
CA GLY A 535 4.49 5.28 -14.14
C GLY A 535 5.86 5.94 -14.13
N THR A 536 5.87 7.25 -14.40
CA THR A 536 7.10 8.05 -14.43
C THR A 536 7.73 8.15 -13.03
N GLN A 537 9.03 8.42 -13.00
CA GLN A 537 9.74 8.62 -11.73
C GLN A 537 9.14 9.77 -10.91
N ALA A 538 8.72 10.84 -11.59
CA ALA A 538 8.06 11.98 -10.94
C ALA A 538 6.77 11.57 -10.22
N ALA A 539 5.93 10.74 -10.84
CA ALA A 539 4.72 10.21 -10.22
C ALA A 539 5.05 9.34 -9.00
N LYS A 540 6.04 8.42 -9.12
CA LYS A 540 6.47 7.57 -8.00
C LYS A 540 7.03 8.36 -6.83
N GLU A 541 7.74 9.46 -7.09
CA GLU A 541 8.28 10.34 -6.03
C GLU A 541 7.20 11.18 -5.37
N ALA A 542 6.20 11.64 -6.11
CA ALA A 542 5.09 12.45 -5.61
C ALA A 542 4.10 11.65 -4.76
N GLY A 543 3.77 10.42 -5.16
CA GLY A 543 2.87 9.55 -4.41
C GLY A 543 3.42 9.15 -3.04
N ASN A 544 2.54 8.92 -2.07
CA ASN A 544 2.91 8.35 -0.77
C ASN A 544 2.76 6.81 -0.72
N MET A 545 2.28 6.23 -1.81
CA MET A 545 2.25 4.78 -2.07
C MET A 545 2.66 4.49 -3.52
N VAL A 546 3.16 3.28 -3.77
CA VAL A 546 3.43 2.76 -5.11
C VAL A 546 2.81 1.37 -5.24
N ASP A 547 1.94 1.21 -6.24
CA ASP A 547 1.37 -0.08 -6.62
C ASP A 547 2.32 -0.80 -7.58
N LEU A 548 2.85 -1.94 -7.14
CA LEU A 548 3.81 -2.73 -7.91
C LEU A 548 3.14 -3.56 -9.02
N ASP A 549 1.87 -3.92 -8.86
CA ASP A 549 1.14 -4.76 -9.81
C ASP A 549 0.58 -3.97 -11.00
N ASN A 550 0.67 -2.64 -10.97
CA ASN A 550 0.05 -1.76 -11.97
C ASN A 550 -1.45 -2.02 -12.14
N ASP A 551 -2.12 -2.40 -11.06
CA ASP A 551 -3.55 -2.68 -11.02
C ASP A 551 -4.29 -1.58 -10.25
N PRO A 552 -5.06 -0.71 -10.93
CA PRO A 552 -5.79 0.40 -10.28
C PRO A 552 -6.79 -0.09 -9.25
N THR A 553 -7.15 -1.35 -9.30
CA THR A 553 -8.07 -1.97 -8.36
C THR A 553 -7.38 -2.40 -7.07
N LYS A 554 -6.05 -2.32 -7.03
CA LYS A 554 -5.22 -2.54 -5.85
C LYS A 554 -5.59 -1.60 -4.70
N LEU A 555 -6.10 -0.42 -5.03
CA LEU A 555 -6.60 0.51 -4.02
C LEU A 555 -7.71 -0.11 -3.15
N ILE A 556 -8.51 -1.03 -3.66
CA ILE A 556 -9.50 -1.77 -2.86
C ILE A 556 -8.80 -2.52 -1.72
N GLU A 557 -7.73 -3.25 -2.04
CA GLU A 557 -6.95 -3.97 -1.05
C GLU A 557 -6.31 -3.00 -0.04
N ILE A 558 -5.80 -1.86 -0.53
CA ILE A 558 -5.23 -0.81 0.33
C ILE A 558 -6.28 -0.25 1.29
N VAL A 559 -7.47 0.07 0.80
CA VAL A 559 -8.60 0.54 1.62
C VAL A 559 -9.01 -0.51 2.65
N GLU A 560 -9.10 -1.77 2.24
CA GLU A 560 -9.43 -2.87 3.16
C GLU A 560 -8.36 -3.05 4.24
N ILE A 561 -7.08 -2.97 3.88
CA ILE A 561 -5.96 -3.03 4.83
C ILE A 561 -6.02 -1.85 5.79
N GLY A 562 -6.28 -0.64 5.30
CA GLY A 562 -6.46 0.56 6.12
C GLY A 562 -7.64 0.43 7.09
N LYS A 563 -8.81 0.01 6.61
CA LYS A 563 -9.98 -0.26 7.45
C LYS A 563 -9.71 -1.37 8.47
N GLN A 564 -9.01 -2.42 8.08
CA GLN A 564 -8.60 -3.49 8.99
C GLN A 564 -7.64 -2.97 10.07
N LEU A 565 -6.72 -2.07 9.73
CA LEU A 565 -5.79 -1.45 10.66
C LEU A 565 -6.53 -0.62 11.72
N LEU A 566 -7.43 0.27 11.28
CA LEU A 566 -8.27 1.09 12.14
C LEU A 566 -9.14 0.24 13.07
N MET A 567 -9.79 -0.78 12.52
CA MET A 567 -10.61 -1.72 13.30
C MET A 567 -9.79 -2.48 14.34
N THR A 568 -8.61 -2.97 13.96
CA THR A 568 -7.75 -3.73 14.88
C THR A 568 -7.34 -2.86 16.06
N ARG A 569 -6.97 -1.61 15.79
CA ARG A 569 -6.61 -0.64 16.82
C ARG A 569 -7.81 -0.34 17.74
N GLY A 570 -8.95 0.00 17.18
CA GLY A 570 -10.18 0.28 17.94
C GLY A 570 -10.62 -0.91 18.80
N THR A 571 -10.57 -2.12 18.23
CA THR A 571 -10.93 -3.36 18.91
C THR A 571 -10.01 -3.67 20.08
N LEU A 572 -8.70 -3.59 19.91
CA LEU A 572 -7.72 -3.84 20.96
C LEU A 572 -7.75 -2.75 22.04
N THR A 573 -8.04 -1.50 21.66
CA THR A 573 -8.26 -0.42 22.62
C THR A 573 -9.50 -0.67 23.47
N THR A 574 -10.62 -1.08 22.86
CA THR A 574 -11.86 -1.43 23.57
C THR A 574 -11.62 -2.59 24.53
N PHE A 575 -10.95 -3.65 24.06
CA PHE A 575 -10.60 -4.78 24.90
C PHE A 575 -9.71 -4.36 26.08
N SER A 576 -8.66 -3.54 25.83
CA SER A 576 -7.73 -3.09 26.86
C SER A 576 -8.44 -2.30 27.96
N ILE A 577 -9.27 -1.32 27.59
CA ILE A 577 -10.01 -0.51 28.57
C ILE A 577 -10.97 -1.38 29.37
N ALA A 578 -11.73 -2.27 28.72
CA ALA A 578 -12.65 -3.18 29.40
C ALA A 578 -11.93 -4.13 30.37
N ASN A 579 -10.78 -4.66 29.93
CA ASN A 579 -9.89 -5.51 30.72
C ASN A 579 -9.32 -4.78 31.95
N ASP A 580 -8.92 -3.52 31.78
CA ASP A 580 -8.36 -2.74 32.88
C ASP A 580 -9.43 -2.40 33.94
N VAL A 581 -10.65 -2.05 33.50
CA VAL A 581 -11.80 -1.85 34.42
C VAL A 581 -12.10 -3.11 35.23
N ALA A 582 -12.06 -4.28 34.61
CA ALA A 582 -12.33 -5.55 35.31
C ALA A 582 -11.32 -5.85 36.41
N LYS A 583 -10.06 -5.43 36.28
CA LYS A 583 -9.02 -5.61 37.30
C LYS A 583 -9.28 -4.80 38.57
N TYR A 584 -10.05 -3.71 38.52
CA TYR A 584 -10.44 -2.96 39.73
C TYR A 584 -11.22 -3.84 40.70
N PHE A 585 -12.07 -4.74 40.22
CA PHE A 585 -12.83 -5.67 41.02
C PHE A 585 -11.95 -6.75 41.70
N ALA A 586 -10.70 -6.94 41.23
CA ALA A 586 -9.73 -7.80 41.89
C ALA A 586 -8.95 -7.03 42.96
N ILE A 587 -8.41 -5.85 42.61
CA ILE A 587 -7.36 -5.17 43.38
C ILE A 587 -7.96 -4.25 44.47
N VAL A 588 -9.01 -3.48 44.16
CA VAL A 588 -9.59 -2.52 45.12
C VAL A 588 -10.17 -3.22 46.37
N PRO A 589 -11.00 -4.29 46.23
CA PRO A 589 -11.42 -5.04 47.41
C PRO A 589 -10.24 -5.63 48.18
N ALA A 590 -9.26 -6.22 47.47
CA ALA A 590 -8.09 -6.81 48.08
C ALA A 590 -7.31 -5.81 48.99
N LEU A 591 -7.20 -4.54 48.58
CA LEU A 591 -6.49 -3.53 49.33
C LEU A 591 -7.26 -2.98 50.54
N PHE A 592 -8.58 -2.81 50.42
CA PHE A 592 -9.35 -2.00 51.37
C PHE A 592 -10.46 -2.75 52.12
N MET A 593 -10.80 -3.99 51.74
CA MET A 593 -11.92 -4.74 52.32
C MET A 593 -11.79 -4.94 53.84
N VAL A 594 -10.56 -5.00 54.34
CA VAL A 594 -10.31 -5.12 55.79
C VAL A 594 -10.65 -3.81 56.53
N ALA A 595 -10.33 -2.66 55.95
CA ALA A 595 -10.60 -1.35 56.53
C ALA A 595 -12.01 -0.83 56.26
N ILE A 596 -12.56 -1.20 55.12
CA ILE A 596 -13.89 -0.80 54.61
C ILE A 596 -14.65 -2.06 54.22
N PRO A 597 -15.34 -2.73 55.16
CA PRO A 597 -16.00 -4.03 54.91
C PRO A 597 -17.06 -3.99 53.82
N GLU A 598 -17.66 -2.82 53.55
CA GLU A 598 -18.66 -2.63 52.49
C GLU A 598 -18.08 -2.91 51.10
N LEU A 599 -16.77 -2.76 50.90
CA LEU A 599 -16.08 -3.10 49.64
C LEU A 599 -16.05 -4.61 49.37
N ALA A 600 -16.41 -5.45 50.35
CA ALA A 600 -16.59 -6.88 50.12
C ALA A 600 -17.66 -7.18 49.00
N ALA A 601 -18.62 -6.28 48.82
CA ALA A 601 -19.61 -6.38 47.73
C ALA A 601 -18.96 -6.29 46.34
N LEU A 602 -17.79 -5.70 46.22
CA LEU A 602 -17.03 -5.61 44.96
C LEU A 602 -16.13 -6.83 44.72
N ASN A 603 -15.94 -7.69 45.74
CA ASN A 603 -15.12 -8.91 45.58
C ASN A 603 -15.89 -10.03 44.88
N ILE A 604 -16.36 -9.73 43.66
CA ILE A 604 -17.16 -10.63 42.82
C ILE A 604 -16.39 -11.91 42.47
N MET A 605 -15.06 -11.81 42.34
CA MET A 605 -14.21 -12.96 41.99
C MET A 605 -13.95 -13.89 43.18
N ASN A 606 -14.21 -13.43 44.39
CA ASN A 606 -13.95 -14.16 45.65
C ASN A 606 -12.53 -14.77 45.67
N LEU A 607 -11.53 -13.87 45.62
CA LEU A 607 -10.11 -14.22 45.56
C LEU A 607 -9.57 -14.65 46.93
N HIS A 608 -8.51 -15.47 46.94
CA HIS A 608 -8.01 -16.17 48.14
C HIS A 608 -7.48 -15.24 49.25
N SER A 609 -6.60 -14.30 48.87
CA SER A 609 -5.99 -13.32 49.78
C SER A 609 -5.72 -12.01 49.03
N PRO A 610 -5.45 -10.88 49.73
CA PRO A 610 -5.03 -9.63 49.10
C PRO A 610 -3.78 -9.78 48.24
N GLU A 611 -2.77 -10.48 48.74
CA GLU A 611 -1.49 -10.71 48.05
C GLU A 611 -1.70 -11.59 46.80
N SER A 612 -2.45 -12.68 46.94
CA SER A 612 -2.80 -13.57 45.84
C SER A 612 -3.62 -12.84 44.77
N ALA A 613 -4.58 -12.01 45.15
CA ALA A 613 -5.41 -11.24 44.23
C ALA A 613 -4.59 -10.25 43.38
N ILE A 614 -3.71 -9.48 44.01
CA ILE A 614 -2.85 -8.51 43.34
C ILE A 614 -1.87 -9.22 42.42
N LEU A 615 -1.22 -10.28 42.90
CA LEU A 615 -0.24 -11.04 42.12
C LEU A 615 -0.91 -11.69 40.91
N SER A 616 -2.10 -12.27 41.06
CA SER A 616 -2.87 -12.88 39.98
C SER A 616 -3.29 -11.87 38.92
N ALA A 617 -3.65 -10.65 39.33
CA ALA A 617 -3.97 -9.57 38.40
C ALA A 617 -2.75 -9.12 37.57
N VAL A 618 -1.56 -9.03 38.21
CA VAL A 618 -0.30 -8.65 37.54
C VAL A 618 0.18 -9.76 36.61
N ILE A 619 0.08 -11.03 37.02
CA ILE A 619 0.39 -12.20 36.17
C ILE A 619 -0.54 -12.21 34.95
N PHE A 620 -1.85 -12.03 35.14
CA PHE A 620 -2.81 -11.97 34.06
C PHE A 620 -2.47 -10.85 33.06
N ASN A 621 -2.08 -9.67 33.58
CA ASN A 621 -1.67 -8.54 32.76
C ASN A 621 -0.43 -8.84 31.88
N ALA A 622 0.53 -9.61 32.42
CA ALA A 622 1.69 -10.06 31.67
C ALA A 622 1.34 -11.06 30.56
N ILE A 623 0.44 -12.01 30.86
CA ILE A 623 0.07 -13.11 29.93
C ILE A 623 -0.82 -12.62 28.78
N ILE A 624 -1.71 -11.65 29.02
CA ILE A 624 -2.65 -11.18 27.99
C ILE A 624 -1.95 -10.52 26.80
N ILE A 625 -0.80 -9.87 27.01
CA ILE A 625 -0.03 -9.23 25.95
C ILE A 625 0.40 -10.25 24.89
N PRO A 626 1.15 -11.34 25.18
CA PRO A 626 1.53 -12.32 24.17
C PRO A 626 0.35 -13.04 23.54
N ILE A 627 -0.76 -13.23 24.24
CA ILE A 627 -1.98 -13.83 23.68
C ILE A 627 -2.59 -12.93 22.59
N LEU A 628 -2.49 -11.60 22.74
CA LEU A 628 -3.01 -10.65 21.77
C LEU A 628 -2.05 -10.30 20.63
N ILE A 629 -0.76 -10.67 20.70
CA ILE A 629 0.21 -10.44 19.61
C ILE A 629 -0.29 -11.01 18.25
N PRO A 630 -0.76 -12.26 18.16
CA PRO A 630 -1.26 -12.80 16.90
C PRO A 630 -2.43 -11.98 16.33
N LEU A 631 -3.31 -11.48 17.18
CA LEU A 631 -4.42 -10.62 16.76
C LEU A 631 -3.95 -9.25 16.29
N ALA A 632 -2.97 -8.65 16.96
CA ALA A 632 -2.35 -7.39 16.55
C ALA A 632 -1.66 -7.51 15.19
N LEU A 633 -0.92 -8.61 14.96
CA LEU A 633 -0.16 -8.84 13.72
C LEU A 633 -1.06 -9.25 12.54
N ARG A 634 -2.05 -10.13 12.74
CA ARG A 634 -3.00 -10.54 11.68
C ARG A 634 -4.04 -9.48 11.38
N GLY A 635 -4.41 -8.70 12.39
CA GLY A 635 -5.54 -7.78 12.36
C GLY A 635 -6.90 -8.48 12.49
N VAL A 636 -7.88 -7.70 12.88
CA VAL A 636 -9.30 -8.12 12.93
C VAL A 636 -9.85 -8.12 11.51
N GLN A 637 -10.49 -9.19 11.10
CA GLN A 637 -11.05 -9.31 9.75
C GLN A 637 -12.12 -8.24 9.49
N TYR A 638 -11.90 -7.41 8.49
CA TYR A 638 -12.88 -6.44 8.01
C TYR A 638 -14.07 -7.15 7.35
N LYS A 639 -15.30 -6.74 7.74
CA LYS A 639 -16.55 -7.16 7.09
C LYS A 639 -17.32 -5.90 6.71
N PRO A 640 -17.75 -5.72 5.47
CA PRO A 640 -18.49 -4.53 5.01
C PRO A 640 -19.98 -4.61 5.41
N ILE A 641 -20.25 -4.55 6.73
CA ILE A 641 -21.60 -4.66 7.32
C ILE A 641 -22.16 -3.32 7.79
N GLY A 642 -21.50 -2.21 7.46
CA GLY A 642 -21.84 -0.88 7.93
C GLY A 642 -21.24 -0.53 9.30
N ALA A 643 -20.95 0.77 9.52
CA ALA A 643 -20.21 1.24 10.69
C ALA A 643 -20.92 0.92 12.02
N SER A 644 -22.24 1.12 12.11
CA SER A 644 -23.00 0.88 13.33
C SER A 644 -23.08 -0.60 13.73
N ALA A 645 -23.26 -1.49 12.76
CA ALA A 645 -23.28 -2.93 13.01
C ALA A 645 -21.91 -3.44 13.43
N LEU A 646 -20.86 -2.89 12.82
CA LEU A 646 -19.48 -3.19 13.13
C LEU A 646 -19.10 -2.75 14.56
N LEU A 647 -19.46 -1.52 14.92
CA LEU A 647 -19.25 -0.98 16.28
C LEU A 647 -19.98 -1.85 17.32
N ARG A 648 -21.26 -2.16 17.11
CA ARG A 648 -22.02 -3.02 18.01
C ARG A 648 -21.40 -4.40 18.17
N ARG A 649 -20.95 -5.02 17.09
CA ARG A 649 -20.28 -6.31 17.12
C ARG A 649 -18.96 -6.23 17.91
N ASN A 650 -18.15 -5.20 17.68
CA ASN A 650 -16.89 -5.02 18.38
C ASN A 650 -17.09 -4.78 19.88
N LEU A 651 -18.07 -3.96 20.26
CA LEU A 651 -18.42 -3.76 21.66
C LEU A 651 -18.90 -5.04 22.34
N LEU A 652 -19.73 -5.85 21.66
CA LEU A 652 -20.18 -7.13 22.22
C LEU A 652 -19.05 -8.14 22.36
N ILE A 653 -18.22 -8.34 21.35
CA ILE A 653 -17.18 -9.37 21.37
C ILE A 653 -16.00 -8.93 22.26
N TYR A 654 -15.47 -7.74 22.03
CA TYR A 654 -14.23 -7.28 22.66
C TYR A 654 -14.47 -6.45 23.92
N GLY A 655 -15.59 -5.73 24.01
CA GLY A 655 -15.98 -5.03 25.24
C GLY A 655 -16.43 -6.01 26.32
N VAL A 656 -17.46 -6.80 26.03
CA VAL A 656 -17.95 -7.82 26.97
C VAL A 656 -16.90 -8.91 27.20
N GLY A 657 -16.24 -9.39 26.14
CA GLY A 657 -15.12 -10.32 26.27
C GLY A 657 -13.97 -9.76 27.08
N GLY A 658 -13.65 -8.46 26.90
CA GLY A 658 -12.64 -7.75 27.68
C GLY A 658 -12.95 -7.67 29.17
N VAL A 659 -14.23 -7.68 29.56
CA VAL A 659 -14.64 -7.78 30.97
C VAL A 659 -14.60 -9.23 31.47
N ILE A 660 -15.16 -10.18 30.72
CA ILE A 660 -15.28 -11.58 31.17
C ILE A 660 -13.92 -12.27 31.28
N VAL A 661 -13.05 -12.08 30.29
CA VAL A 661 -11.74 -12.77 30.21
C VAL A 661 -10.86 -12.52 31.46
N PRO A 662 -10.71 -11.29 31.99
CA PRO A 662 -9.95 -11.08 33.22
C PRO A 662 -10.64 -11.68 34.46
N PHE A 663 -11.98 -11.63 34.57
CA PHE A 663 -12.68 -12.28 35.68
C PHE A 663 -12.36 -13.77 35.75
N VAL A 664 -12.42 -14.46 34.63
CA VAL A 664 -12.09 -15.90 34.55
C VAL A 664 -10.59 -16.13 34.70
N GLY A 665 -9.78 -15.36 33.96
CA GLY A 665 -8.32 -15.54 33.94
C GLY A 665 -7.66 -15.25 35.28
N ILE A 666 -8.02 -14.15 35.94
CA ILE A 666 -7.49 -13.80 37.29
C ILE A 666 -7.91 -14.85 38.31
N LYS A 667 -9.18 -15.31 38.28
CA LYS A 667 -9.64 -16.36 39.17
C LYS A 667 -8.90 -17.68 38.98
N LEU A 668 -8.67 -18.09 37.73
CA LEU A 668 -7.89 -19.32 37.45
C LEU A 668 -6.44 -19.21 37.94
N ILE A 669 -5.83 -18.05 37.76
CA ILE A 669 -4.46 -17.78 38.28
C ILE A 669 -4.47 -17.75 39.80
N ASP A 670 -5.45 -17.12 40.44
CA ASP A 670 -5.60 -17.06 41.88
C ASP A 670 -5.71 -18.45 42.52
N LEU A 671 -6.42 -19.38 41.89
CA LEU A 671 -6.51 -20.79 42.32
C LEU A 671 -5.13 -21.48 42.33
N LEU A 672 -4.27 -21.12 41.37
CA LEU A 672 -2.90 -21.68 41.30
C LEU A 672 -1.95 -20.97 42.30
N VAL A 673 -2.04 -19.64 42.35
CA VAL A 673 -1.18 -18.82 43.23
C VAL A 673 -1.56 -19.06 44.70
N GLY A 674 -2.85 -19.20 45.01
CA GLY A 674 -3.33 -19.48 46.35
C GLY A 674 -2.86 -20.82 46.95
N LEU A 675 -2.26 -21.71 46.15
CA LEU A 675 -1.60 -22.91 46.67
C LEU A 675 -0.26 -22.59 47.35
N PHE A 676 0.29 -21.41 47.13
CA PHE A 676 1.58 -20.96 47.64
C PHE A 676 1.44 -19.89 48.75
N PHE A 677 0.23 -19.34 48.90
CA PHE A 677 -0.16 -18.36 49.93
C PHE A 677 -1.24 -18.92 50.85
#